data_cd9c290a50c6c2e7e38536b6e1dbf7f4
#
_entry.id   cd9c290a50c6c2e7e38536b6e1dbf7f4
#
_cell.length_a   1.000
_cell.length_b   1.000
_cell.length_c   1.000
_cell.angle_alpha   90.00
_cell.angle_beta   90.00
_cell.angle_gamma   90.00
#
_symmetry.space_group_name_H-M   'P 1'
#
loop_
_entity.id
_entity.type
_entity.pdbx_description
1 polymer ?
#
loop_
_entity_poly.entity_id
_entity_poly.type
_entity_poly.pdbx_seq_one_letter_code
_entity_poly.pdbx_strand_id
1 'polypeptide(L)'
;GAQHAYRKGKSTETALHEVISAVEKSLQVNEYSLIAFLDIEGAFNNVIPGAITEALTDLGVDRHLMMLIDQLLTCRTVTSSMGSSTQSRYVNRGTPQGGVLSPLLWNKAVNKILCDLEGGGGCKVVAYEDDVAIIFSGKFPQTLCDLMTAKLARLSEWTESRGLGINPSKTELVLFTTKYKIPSLNPPILNGCRLSFSDSASYLGLVIDKKLSWNLSIKDRVKKATIALYTCKKAIGLKWGMNPRIVQWIYLAIVRPILLYGVAVWWPALSKGTITKQLGKVQRTAALCISGALSTTPTDALNAILCLQSLDLAGKEQAEIAAIPLRDSDQWVSHHTGHASILNGNKIVPTKTDYCVPREYTDTPFETIIPHRNIWLEGPPGPKGAIRIFTDGSKLDNKVGGGIYSEQLNIRQSFRLPDHCSVFQAEVIAIKEALSCLQEIAPAATHINIYSDSQAAIKSLNAITTSSATVANCRKSLHEMAYQFVISLIWVPGHQDIEDNCIADELARAGTTIPLLHDKEDIRMPMATCKLKIKEHFKRLINDRWQTVSLCRITRQTWPNIIRKRTDELCKLSRSRCSSVIRSLTGHWLIGTHASRLGAPYNDFCRSCRDEDEEETVEHLFCSCPALSRRRLQYLGAPFLINISDMSTISPRRIAGFIRASGWDNG
;
A
#
# COMPACT_ATOMS: atom_id res chain seq x y z
N GLY A 1 12.12 -20.39 -1.10
CA GLY A 1 13.30 -20.36 -0.28
C GLY A 1 13.31 -19.20 0.72
N ALA A 2 14.22 -19.23 1.63
CA ALA A 2 14.34 -18.35 2.79
C ALA A 2 14.57 -16.86 2.47
N GLN A 3 15.17 -16.51 1.32
CA GLN A 3 15.44 -15.12 0.94
C GLN A 3 14.19 -14.40 0.46
N HIS A 4 13.91 -13.23 1.03
CA HIS A 4 12.75 -12.39 0.70
C HIS A 4 13.12 -11.12 -0.09
N ALA A 5 14.35 -10.65 -0.03
CA ALA A 5 14.79 -9.49 -0.79
C ALA A 5 14.95 -9.80 -2.28
N TYR A 6 14.58 -8.84 -3.13
CA TYR A 6 14.73 -8.90 -4.59
C TYR A 6 14.13 -10.16 -5.25
N ARG A 7 13.06 -10.69 -4.67
CA ARG A 7 12.34 -11.83 -5.21
C ARG A 7 10.90 -11.45 -5.54
N LYS A 8 10.40 -11.92 -6.69
CA LYS A 8 9.02 -11.71 -7.12
C LYS A 8 8.04 -12.24 -6.06
N GLY A 9 7.05 -11.44 -5.72
CA GLY A 9 6.03 -11.78 -4.72
C GLY A 9 6.52 -11.75 -3.27
N LYS A 10 7.79 -11.42 -2.99
CA LYS A 10 8.34 -11.30 -1.64
C LYS A 10 8.70 -9.84 -1.31
N SER A 11 8.69 -9.51 -0.04
CA SER A 11 8.92 -8.15 0.49
C SER A 11 9.33 -8.21 1.97
N THR A 12 9.63 -7.07 2.56
CA THR A 12 9.81 -6.94 4.03
C THR A 12 8.56 -7.42 4.79
N GLU A 13 7.35 -7.22 4.25
CA GLU A 13 6.10 -7.67 4.86
C GLU A 13 6.00 -9.19 4.87
N THR A 14 6.43 -9.89 3.80
CA THR A 14 6.47 -11.36 3.78
C THR A 14 7.48 -11.91 4.75
N ALA A 15 8.67 -11.31 4.87
CA ALA A 15 9.68 -11.73 5.84
C ALA A 15 9.19 -11.55 7.28
N LEU A 16 8.63 -10.38 7.60
CA LEU A 16 8.05 -10.10 8.91
C LEU A 16 6.89 -11.06 9.24
N HIS A 17 5.98 -11.29 8.28
CA HIS A 17 4.88 -12.24 8.45
C HIS A 17 5.38 -13.63 8.79
N GLU A 18 6.42 -14.10 8.10
CA GLU A 18 6.95 -15.44 8.27
C GLU A 18 7.63 -15.63 9.64
N VAL A 19 8.40 -14.63 10.10
CA VAL A 19 9.02 -14.61 11.43
C VAL A 19 7.95 -14.57 12.53
N ILE A 20 7.02 -13.62 12.44
CA ILE A 20 5.99 -13.42 13.49
C ILE A 20 5.02 -14.59 13.54
N SER A 21 4.63 -15.16 12.38
CA SER A 21 3.79 -16.37 12.34
C SER A 21 4.43 -17.55 13.03
N ALA A 22 5.75 -17.75 12.86
CA ALA A 22 6.47 -18.82 13.53
C ALA A 22 6.43 -18.65 15.06
N VAL A 23 6.65 -17.42 15.54
CA VAL A 23 6.58 -17.11 16.98
C VAL A 23 5.15 -17.31 17.51
N GLU A 24 4.15 -16.68 16.87
CA GLU A 24 2.75 -16.79 17.32
C GLU A 24 2.26 -18.23 17.38
N LYS A 25 2.61 -19.05 16.38
CA LYS A 25 2.29 -20.47 16.35
C LYS A 25 2.87 -21.22 17.55
N SER A 26 4.14 -20.97 17.89
CA SER A 26 4.79 -21.61 19.04
C SER A 26 4.16 -21.17 20.36
N LEU A 27 3.87 -19.88 20.50
CA LEU A 27 3.22 -19.35 21.71
C LEU A 27 1.80 -19.91 21.91
N GLN A 28 1.03 -20.14 20.83
CA GLN A 28 -0.31 -20.72 20.87
C GLN A 28 -0.31 -22.15 21.44
N VAL A 29 0.71 -22.94 21.12
CA VAL A 29 0.86 -24.31 21.63
C VAL A 29 1.71 -24.39 22.90
N ASN A 30 1.95 -23.23 23.54
CA ASN A 30 2.74 -23.10 24.77
C ASN A 30 4.17 -23.66 24.68
N GLU A 31 4.78 -23.53 23.50
CA GLU A 31 6.17 -23.87 23.22
C GLU A 31 7.07 -22.61 23.26
N TYR A 32 8.37 -22.85 23.26
CA TYR A 32 9.37 -21.79 23.12
C TYR A 32 9.67 -21.57 21.64
N SER A 33 9.97 -20.32 21.27
CA SER A 33 10.60 -20.00 19.98
C SER A 33 11.89 -19.24 20.24
N LEU A 34 13.01 -19.79 19.81
CA LEU A 34 14.33 -19.17 19.91
C LEU A 34 14.72 -18.61 18.55
N ILE A 35 15.01 -17.33 18.50
CA ILE A 35 15.43 -16.67 17.25
C ILE A 35 16.77 -15.98 17.46
N ALA A 36 17.71 -16.24 16.56
CA ALA A 36 18.91 -15.43 16.38
C ALA A 36 18.70 -14.49 15.17
N PHE A 37 18.69 -13.20 15.43
CA PHE A 37 18.73 -12.15 14.41
C PHE A 37 20.17 -11.72 14.22
N LEU A 38 20.67 -11.82 13.00
CA LEU A 38 22.05 -11.57 12.66
C LEU A 38 22.18 -10.84 11.31
N ASP A 39 23.26 -10.11 11.17
CA ASP A 39 23.66 -9.37 9.97
C ASP A 39 24.93 -10.00 9.40
N ILE A 40 24.95 -10.28 8.11
CA ILE A 40 26.14 -10.76 7.40
C ILE A 40 26.98 -9.55 7.02
N GLU A 41 28.07 -9.33 7.76
CA GLU A 41 28.94 -8.17 7.53
C GLU A 41 29.61 -8.23 6.16
N GLY A 42 29.47 -7.14 5.42
CA GLY A 42 30.14 -6.98 4.13
C GLY A 42 29.50 -7.72 2.96
N ALA A 43 28.26 -8.13 3.04
CA ALA A 43 27.53 -8.88 2.02
C ALA A 43 27.77 -8.40 0.58
N PHE A 44 27.62 -7.09 0.33
CA PHE A 44 27.87 -6.50 -0.99
C PHE A 44 29.30 -6.04 -1.22
N ASN A 45 30.06 -5.75 -0.16
CA ASN A 45 31.37 -5.13 -0.26
C ASN A 45 32.53 -6.14 -0.23
N ASN A 46 32.35 -7.26 0.47
CA ASN A 46 33.45 -8.18 0.79
C ASN A 46 33.31 -9.55 0.14
N VAL A 47 32.13 -9.93 -0.39
CA VAL A 47 31.96 -11.24 -1.03
C VAL A 47 33.02 -11.44 -2.11
N ILE A 48 33.72 -12.58 -2.06
CA ILE A 48 34.74 -12.88 -3.07
C ILE A 48 34.09 -13.27 -4.40
N PRO A 49 34.59 -12.79 -5.57
CA PRO A 49 34.03 -13.12 -6.89
C PRO A 49 33.91 -14.63 -7.13
N GLY A 50 34.89 -15.41 -6.66
CA GLY A 50 34.86 -16.87 -6.78
C GLY A 50 33.65 -17.54 -6.13
N ALA A 51 33.14 -17.00 -5.02
CA ALA A 51 31.91 -17.51 -4.38
C ALA A 51 30.66 -17.26 -5.24
N ILE A 52 30.63 -16.16 -5.99
CA ILE A 52 29.56 -15.85 -6.93
C ILE A 52 29.67 -16.77 -8.14
N THR A 53 30.87 -16.95 -8.69
CA THR A 53 31.13 -17.83 -9.83
C THR A 53 30.78 -19.28 -9.51
N GLU A 54 31.14 -19.78 -8.31
CA GLU A 54 30.74 -21.11 -7.80
C GLU A 54 29.21 -21.26 -7.81
N ALA A 55 28.49 -20.28 -7.24
CA ALA A 55 27.03 -20.31 -7.17
C ALA A 55 26.37 -20.26 -8.56
N LEU A 56 26.95 -19.56 -9.52
CA LEU A 56 26.47 -19.52 -10.91
C LEU A 56 26.75 -20.84 -11.65
N THR A 57 27.89 -21.49 -11.36
CA THR A 57 28.22 -22.82 -11.90
C THR A 57 27.24 -23.88 -11.39
N ASP A 58 26.95 -23.89 -10.08
CA ASP A 58 25.95 -24.80 -9.47
C ASP A 58 24.55 -24.65 -10.11
N LEU A 59 24.25 -23.47 -10.67
CA LEU A 59 22.98 -23.19 -11.36
C LEU A 59 23.01 -23.49 -12.86
N GLY A 60 24.12 -23.96 -13.42
CA GLY A 60 24.27 -24.25 -14.83
C GLY A 60 24.22 -23.01 -15.74
N VAL A 61 24.67 -21.86 -15.26
CA VAL A 61 24.74 -20.63 -16.07
C VAL A 61 25.77 -20.79 -17.17
N ASP A 62 25.45 -20.27 -18.37
CA ASP A 62 26.34 -20.34 -19.53
C ASP A 62 27.75 -19.80 -19.24
N ARG A 63 28.78 -20.50 -19.74
CA ARG A 63 30.18 -20.20 -19.49
C ARG A 63 30.59 -18.78 -19.93
N HIS A 64 30.10 -18.32 -21.09
CA HIS A 64 30.44 -16.97 -21.58
C HIS A 64 29.85 -15.89 -20.68
N LEU A 65 28.61 -16.10 -20.21
CA LEU A 65 27.97 -15.19 -19.26
C LEU A 65 28.71 -15.19 -17.89
N MET A 66 29.16 -16.37 -17.41
CA MET A 66 29.97 -16.45 -16.20
C MET A 66 31.29 -15.71 -16.33
N MET A 67 31.99 -15.86 -17.46
CA MET A 67 33.25 -15.13 -17.73
C MET A 67 33.01 -13.61 -17.76
N LEU A 68 31.94 -13.16 -18.39
CA LEU A 68 31.55 -11.74 -18.39
C LEU A 68 31.31 -11.21 -16.97
N ILE A 69 30.56 -11.95 -16.17
CA ILE A 69 30.28 -11.57 -14.77
C ILE A 69 31.56 -11.55 -13.93
N ASP A 70 32.44 -12.55 -14.08
CA ASP A 70 33.72 -12.59 -13.39
C ASP A 70 34.59 -11.38 -13.74
N GLN A 71 34.71 -11.04 -15.01
CA GLN A 71 35.44 -9.84 -15.46
C GLN A 71 34.80 -8.55 -14.90
N LEU A 72 33.48 -8.44 -14.90
CA LEU A 72 32.78 -7.30 -14.30
C LEU A 72 33.04 -7.17 -12.79
N LEU A 73 33.33 -8.27 -12.09
CA LEU A 73 33.60 -8.27 -10.65
C LEU A 73 35.07 -8.07 -10.31
N THR A 74 35.99 -8.58 -11.12
CA THR A 74 37.44 -8.59 -10.84
C THR A 74 38.20 -7.42 -11.48
N CYS A 75 37.75 -6.90 -12.63
CA CYS A 75 38.42 -5.82 -13.37
C CYS A 75 37.84 -4.44 -13.04
N ARG A 76 37.71 -4.10 -11.74
CA ARG A 76 37.14 -2.82 -11.29
C ARG A 76 38.17 -1.88 -10.72
N THR A 77 38.05 -0.61 -11.09
CA THR A 77 38.83 0.48 -10.51
C THR A 77 37.90 1.50 -9.90
N VAL A 78 38.15 1.87 -8.65
CA VAL A 78 37.45 2.98 -7.99
C VAL A 78 38.36 4.19 -8.00
N THR A 79 37.85 5.29 -8.54
CA THR A 79 38.57 6.56 -8.60
C THR A 79 37.85 7.60 -7.72
N SER A 80 38.58 8.23 -6.84
CA SER A 80 38.12 9.32 -5.99
C SER A 80 38.90 10.59 -6.30
N SER A 81 38.21 11.71 -6.52
CA SER A 81 38.80 13.01 -6.77
C SER A 81 38.40 14.01 -5.68
N MET A 82 39.38 14.72 -5.12
CA MET A 82 39.14 15.77 -4.15
C MET A 82 40.00 16.99 -4.55
N GLY A 83 39.36 18.04 -5.06
CA GLY A 83 40.04 19.17 -5.69
C GLY A 83 40.79 18.73 -6.93
N SER A 84 42.11 19.06 -6.99
CA SER A 84 43.01 18.67 -8.08
C SER A 84 43.63 17.27 -7.90
N SER A 85 43.43 16.62 -6.78
CA SER A 85 44.02 15.31 -6.47
C SER A 85 43.05 14.17 -6.84
N THR A 86 43.51 13.22 -7.66
CA THR A 86 42.78 12.04 -8.06
C THR A 86 43.54 10.78 -7.67
N GLN A 87 42.89 9.86 -6.98
CA GLN A 87 43.47 8.55 -6.64
C GLN A 87 42.57 7.44 -7.19
N SER A 88 43.19 6.41 -7.76
CA SER A 88 42.53 5.22 -8.28
C SER A 88 43.07 3.96 -7.58
N ARG A 89 42.16 3.02 -7.26
CA ARG A 89 42.50 1.71 -6.68
C ARG A 89 41.71 0.59 -7.34
N TYR A 90 42.39 -0.54 -7.53
CA TYR A 90 41.69 -1.77 -7.96
C TYR A 90 40.87 -2.34 -6.82
N VAL A 91 39.66 -2.82 -7.17
CA VAL A 91 38.74 -3.47 -6.24
C VAL A 91 38.47 -4.88 -6.78
N ASN A 92 38.90 -5.88 -6.03
CA ASN A 92 38.77 -7.31 -6.37
C ASN A 92 37.81 -8.07 -5.44
N ARG A 93 36.98 -7.37 -4.68
CA ARG A 93 35.96 -7.94 -3.77
C ARG A 93 34.64 -7.23 -3.91
N GLY A 94 33.56 -7.91 -3.52
CA GLY A 94 32.23 -7.38 -3.46
C GLY A 94 31.60 -7.18 -4.84
N THR A 95 30.37 -6.69 -4.81
CA THR A 95 29.59 -6.28 -5.98
C THR A 95 29.39 -4.77 -5.94
N PRO A 96 29.22 -4.08 -7.10
CA PRO A 96 28.99 -2.63 -7.11
C PRO A 96 27.70 -2.27 -6.38
N GLN A 97 27.77 -1.44 -5.32
CA GLN A 97 26.57 -0.90 -4.67
C GLN A 97 25.78 -0.06 -5.67
N GLY A 98 24.47 -0.32 -5.79
CA GLY A 98 23.61 0.29 -6.80
C GLY A 98 23.67 -0.36 -8.19
N GLY A 99 24.51 -1.38 -8.39
CA GLY A 99 24.52 -2.18 -9.61
C GLY A 99 23.26 -3.02 -9.74
N VAL A 100 22.63 -3.04 -10.93
CA VAL A 100 21.40 -3.79 -11.20
C VAL A 100 21.53 -5.30 -10.96
N LEU A 101 22.72 -5.87 -11.28
CA LEU A 101 23.00 -7.28 -11.07
C LEU A 101 23.39 -7.63 -9.63
N SER A 102 23.87 -6.70 -8.84
CA SER A 102 24.43 -6.96 -7.50
C SER A 102 23.45 -7.68 -6.57
N PRO A 103 22.16 -7.29 -6.46
CA PRO A 103 21.19 -8.02 -5.65
C PRO A 103 20.94 -9.45 -6.13
N LEU A 104 20.92 -9.66 -7.44
CA LEU A 104 20.72 -10.99 -8.03
C LEU A 104 21.91 -11.90 -7.71
N LEU A 105 23.13 -11.41 -7.89
CA LEU A 105 24.37 -12.15 -7.63
C LEU A 105 24.46 -12.51 -6.13
N TRP A 106 24.18 -11.55 -5.24
CA TRP A 106 24.09 -11.82 -3.81
C TRP A 106 23.07 -12.91 -3.48
N ASN A 107 21.84 -12.80 -4.00
CA ASN A 107 20.82 -13.81 -3.77
C ASN A 107 21.24 -15.21 -4.24
N LYS A 108 22.01 -15.31 -5.31
CA LYS A 108 22.53 -16.60 -5.80
C LYS A 108 23.64 -17.14 -4.89
N ALA A 109 24.57 -16.28 -4.47
CA ALA A 109 25.67 -16.65 -3.58
C ALA A 109 25.15 -17.16 -2.21
N VAL A 110 24.15 -16.50 -1.61
CA VAL A 110 23.65 -16.86 -0.27
C VAL A 110 22.63 -18.00 -0.30
N ASN A 111 22.04 -18.34 -1.45
CA ASN A 111 20.93 -19.30 -1.51
C ASN A 111 21.29 -20.70 -1.00
N LYS A 112 22.51 -21.19 -1.30
CA LYS A 112 22.97 -22.53 -0.90
C LYS A 112 22.99 -22.66 0.63
N ILE A 113 23.63 -21.70 1.32
CA ILE A 113 23.70 -21.75 2.79
C ILE A 113 22.32 -21.61 3.44
N LEU A 114 21.44 -20.77 2.89
CA LEU A 114 20.09 -20.64 3.42
C LEU A 114 19.29 -21.96 3.31
N CYS A 115 19.44 -22.71 2.20
CA CYS A 115 18.85 -24.04 2.04
C CYS A 115 19.49 -25.06 3.00
N ASP A 116 20.80 -25.05 3.18
CA ASP A 116 21.51 -25.94 4.10
C ASP A 116 21.13 -25.68 5.56
N LEU A 117 20.88 -24.43 5.92
CA LEU A 117 20.40 -24.07 7.26
C LEU A 117 18.96 -24.55 7.51
N GLU A 118 18.06 -24.47 6.52
CA GLU A 118 16.69 -25.00 6.61
C GLU A 118 16.66 -26.53 6.68
N GLY A 119 17.66 -27.21 6.13
CA GLY A 119 17.76 -28.66 6.12
C GLY A 119 17.96 -29.26 7.51
N GLY A 120 17.02 -30.11 7.97
CA GLY A 120 17.08 -30.88 9.21
C GLY A 120 16.73 -30.12 10.50
N GLY A 121 16.20 -30.83 11.49
CA GLY A 121 16.02 -30.37 12.88
C GLY A 121 14.93 -29.33 13.13
N GLY A 122 13.99 -29.09 12.20
CA GLY A 122 12.91 -28.11 12.41
C GLY A 122 13.37 -26.64 12.40
N CYS A 123 14.53 -26.37 11.80
CA CYS A 123 15.03 -25.02 11.59
C CYS A 123 14.23 -24.30 10.50
N LYS A 124 13.81 -23.08 10.77
CA LYS A 124 13.26 -22.17 9.78
C LYS A 124 14.20 -20.97 9.63
N VAL A 125 14.47 -20.57 8.40
CA VAL A 125 15.34 -19.44 8.10
C VAL A 125 14.56 -18.40 7.29
N VAL A 126 14.66 -17.15 7.70
CA VAL A 126 14.07 -16.01 6.97
C VAL A 126 15.18 -14.99 6.75
N ALA A 127 15.47 -14.68 5.51
CA ALA A 127 16.51 -13.71 5.15
C ALA A 127 15.93 -12.56 4.31
N TYR A 128 16.46 -11.38 4.53
CA TYR A 128 16.17 -10.20 3.73
C TYR A 128 17.49 -9.44 3.49
N GLU A 129 18.02 -9.52 2.28
CA GLU A 129 19.38 -9.09 1.94
C GLU A 129 20.44 -9.82 2.80
N ASP A 130 21.08 -9.10 3.70
CA ASP A 130 22.10 -9.53 4.67
C ASP A 130 21.52 -9.80 6.07
N ASP A 131 20.31 -9.30 6.35
CA ASP A 131 19.59 -9.59 7.60
C ASP A 131 19.04 -11.03 7.58
N VAL A 132 19.45 -11.88 8.51
CA VAL A 132 19.05 -13.27 8.63
C VAL A 132 18.41 -13.54 9.99
N ALA A 133 17.25 -14.19 10.01
CA ALA A 133 16.62 -14.72 11.21
C ALA A 133 16.63 -16.25 11.16
N ILE A 134 17.30 -16.90 12.12
CA ILE A 134 17.30 -18.35 12.30
C ILE A 134 16.35 -18.67 13.44
N ILE A 135 15.35 -19.52 13.19
CA ILE A 135 14.21 -19.77 14.08
C ILE A 135 14.17 -21.25 14.44
N PHE A 136 14.13 -21.54 15.74
CA PHE A 136 13.82 -22.85 16.28
C PHE A 136 12.61 -22.75 17.21
N SER A 137 11.72 -23.76 17.14
CA SER A 137 10.53 -23.83 18.00
C SER A 137 10.41 -25.22 18.62
N GLY A 138 9.98 -25.29 19.89
CA GLY A 138 9.80 -26.56 20.59
C GLY A 138 9.63 -26.42 22.10
N LYS A 139 9.48 -27.60 22.75
CA LYS A 139 9.18 -27.71 24.19
C LYS A 139 10.41 -27.55 25.09
N PHE A 140 11.60 -27.88 24.59
CA PHE A 140 12.83 -27.98 25.37
C PHE A 140 13.81 -26.85 25.00
N PRO A 141 13.87 -25.76 25.77
CA PRO A 141 14.62 -24.58 25.36
C PRO A 141 16.14 -24.80 25.32
N GLN A 142 16.71 -25.73 26.12
CA GLN A 142 18.15 -26.04 26.04
C GLN A 142 18.46 -26.73 24.70
N THR A 143 17.65 -27.68 24.26
CA THR A 143 17.82 -28.32 22.93
C THR A 143 17.78 -27.29 21.79
N LEU A 144 16.91 -26.25 21.91
CA LEU A 144 16.89 -25.17 20.92
C LEU A 144 18.21 -24.38 20.92
N CYS A 145 18.84 -24.16 22.08
CA CYS A 145 20.13 -23.50 22.18
C CYS A 145 21.25 -24.33 21.53
N ASP A 146 21.24 -25.66 21.75
CA ASP A 146 22.24 -26.57 21.20
C ASP A 146 22.11 -26.65 19.66
N LEU A 147 20.88 -26.76 19.13
CA LEU A 147 20.61 -26.74 17.70
C LEU A 147 20.99 -25.39 17.07
N MET A 148 20.72 -24.28 17.76
CA MET A 148 21.12 -22.94 17.30
C MET A 148 22.63 -22.84 17.20
N THR A 149 23.37 -23.34 18.20
CA THR A 149 24.86 -23.36 18.18
C THR A 149 25.37 -24.07 16.94
N ALA A 150 24.82 -25.27 16.61
CA ALA A 150 25.23 -26.01 15.43
C ALA A 150 24.97 -25.26 14.11
N LYS A 151 23.82 -24.59 13.99
CA LYS A 151 23.50 -23.80 12.78
C LYS A 151 24.34 -22.52 12.68
N LEU A 152 24.61 -21.86 13.80
CA LEU A 152 25.49 -20.69 13.84
C LEU A 152 26.93 -21.04 13.44
N ALA A 153 27.47 -22.18 13.92
CA ALA A 153 28.78 -22.68 13.52
C ALA A 153 28.84 -22.92 11.99
N ARG A 154 27.83 -23.60 11.44
CA ARG A 154 27.74 -23.85 10.00
C ARG A 154 27.70 -22.55 9.17
N LEU A 155 26.93 -21.56 9.63
CA LEU A 155 26.85 -20.25 8.96
C LEU A 155 28.18 -19.51 9.07
N SER A 156 28.89 -19.58 10.22
CA SER A 156 30.18 -18.96 10.42
C SER A 156 31.24 -19.53 9.47
N GLU A 157 31.38 -20.85 9.40
CA GLU A 157 32.28 -21.54 8.46
C GLU A 157 32.04 -21.09 7.01
N TRP A 158 30.75 -21.00 6.62
CA TRP A 158 30.37 -20.57 5.28
C TRP A 158 30.76 -19.11 5.02
N THR A 159 30.49 -18.19 5.96
CA THR A 159 30.85 -16.77 5.79
C THR A 159 32.34 -16.56 5.72
N GLU A 160 33.12 -17.19 6.61
CA GLU A 160 34.59 -17.10 6.64
C GLU A 160 35.19 -17.58 5.32
N SER A 161 34.72 -18.73 4.78
CA SER A 161 35.22 -19.27 3.51
C SER A 161 34.97 -18.36 2.31
N ARG A 162 34.11 -17.36 2.46
CA ARG A 162 33.70 -16.41 1.39
C ARG A 162 34.10 -14.96 1.64
N GLY A 163 34.99 -14.76 2.64
CA GLY A 163 35.49 -13.44 2.99
C GLY A 163 34.48 -12.52 3.66
N LEU A 164 33.40 -13.11 4.20
CA LEU A 164 32.35 -12.44 4.94
C LEU A 164 32.51 -12.67 6.43
N GLY A 165 31.73 -11.96 7.25
CA GLY A 165 31.78 -12.11 8.71
C GLY A 165 30.38 -12.07 9.34
N ILE A 166 30.30 -12.58 10.56
CA ILE A 166 29.17 -12.41 11.45
C ILE A 166 29.69 -11.91 12.78
N ASN A 167 29.14 -10.80 13.24
CA ASN A 167 29.57 -10.19 14.49
C ASN A 167 28.72 -10.66 15.67
N PRO A 168 29.30 -11.42 16.64
CA PRO A 168 28.55 -11.87 17.82
C PRO A 168 27.94 -10.73 18.63
N SER A 169 28.60 -9.55 18.70
CA SER A 169 28.10 -8.41 19.47
C SER A 169 26.90 -7.71 18.84
N LYS A 170 26.67 -7.88 17.53
CA LYS A 170 25.50 -7.37 16.80
C LYS A 170 24.39 -8.41 16.68
N THR A 171 24.67 -9.67 16.99
CA THR A 171 23.69 -10.75 16.94
C THR A 171 22.75 -10.67 18.13
N GLU A 172 21.45 -10.48 17.88
CA GLU A 172 20.42 -10.39 18.90
C GLU A 172 19.70 -11.74 19.04
N LEU A 173 19.81 -12.36 20.23
CA LEU A 173 19.21 -13.65 20.53
C LEU A 173 17.96 -13.43 21.41
N VAL A 174 16.78 -13.82 20.93
CA VAL A 174 15.52 -13.63 21.66
C VAL A 174 14.82 -14.97 21.86
N LEU A 175 14.47 -15.25 23.13
CA LEU A 175 13.65 -16.40 23.50
C LEU A 175 12.20 -15.94 23.74
N PHE A 176 11.31 -16.26 22.80
CA PHE A 176 9.89 -15.97 22.90
C PHE A 176 9.18 -17.05 23.71
N THR A 177 8.42 -16.66 24.70
CA THR A 177 7.64 -17.58 25.55
C THR A 177 6.54 -16.85 26.32
N THR A 178 5.44 -17.54 26.56
CA THR A 178 4.38 -17.10 27.49
C THR A 178 4.68 -17.49 28.95
N LYS A 179 5.62 -18.43 29.16
CA LYS A 179 5.93 -18.99 30.48
C LYS A 179 6.61 -17.95 31.38
N TYR A 180 6.21 -17.91 32.64
CA TYR A 180 6.75 -16.97 33.62
C TYR A 180 8.13 -17.41 34.15
N LYS A 181 8.31 -18.71 34.38
CA LYS A 181 9.59 -19.28 34.82
C LYS A 181 10.31 -19.90 33.64
N ILE A 182 11.50 -19.39 33.36
CA ILE A 182 12.40 -19.94 32.34
C ILE A 182 13.54 -20.66 33.09
N PRO A 183 13.88 -21.92 32.75
CA PRO A 183 15.01 -22.62 33.34
C PRO A 183 16.31 -21.89 33.05
N SER A 184 17.36 -22.14 33.86
CA SER A 184 18.71 -21.70 33.53
C SER A 184 19.16 -22.37 32.23
N LEU A 185 19.62 -21.59 31.27
CA LEU A 185 20.02 -22.06 29.94
C LEU A 185 21.48 -21.73 29.68
N ASN A 186 22.15 -22.62 28.97
CA ASN A 186 23.42 -22.32 28.33
C ASN A 186 23.14 -21.64 26.99
N PRO A 187 23.51 -20.36 26.81
CA PRO A 187 23.23 -19.66 25.56
C PRO A 187 24.02 -20.25 24.39
N PRO A 188 23.51 -20.13 23.15
CA PRO A 188 24.25 -20.50 21.95
C PRO A 188 25.59 -19.80 21.82
N ILE A 189 26.54 -20.47 21.12
CA ILE A 189 27.89 -19.99 20.86
C ILE A 189 28.03 -19.60 19.39
N LEU A 190 28.58 -18.43 19.13
CA LEU A 190 28.92 -17.93 17.79
C LEU A 190 30.39 -17.45 17.79
N ASN A 191 31.24 -17.98 16.92
CA ASN A 191 32.66 -17.64 16.81
C ASN A 191 33.39 -17.70 18.16
N GLY A 192 33.15 -18.75 18.96
CA GLY A 192 33.71 -18.93 20.29
C GLY A 192 33.14 -18.04 21.39
N CYS A 193 32.27 -17.10 21.05
CA CYS A 193 31.60 -16.19 22.00
C CYS A 193 30.21 -16.72 22.39
N ARG A 194 29.93 -16.75 23.69
CA ARG A 194 28.57 -17.04 24.18
C ARG A 194 27.67 -15.83 23.93
N LEU A 195 26.54 -16.06 23.24
CA LEU A 195 25.54 -15.00 23.01
C LEU A 195 24.77 -14.71 24.30
N SER A 196 24.26 -13.49 24.44
CA SER A 196 23.38 -13.12 25.54
C SER A 196 21.93 -13.07 25.06
N PHE A 197 20.99 -13.52 25.92
CA PHE A 197 19.56 -13.36 25.63
C PHE A 197 19.15 -11.90 25.76
N SER A 198 18.50 -11.39 24.72
CA SER A 198 17.93 -10.03 24.66
C SER A 198 16.40 -10.08 24.89
N ASP A 199 15.85 -9.04 25.51
CA ASP A 199 14.40 -8.90 25.70
C ASP A 199 13.67 -8.48 24.40
N SER A 200 14.40 -7.99 23.43
CA SER A 200 13.87 -7.58 22.11
C SER A 200 15.01 -7.58 21.08
N ALA A 201 14.63 -7.64 19.81
CA ALA A 201 15.53 -7.48 18.67
C ALA A 201 14.99 -6.49 17.65
N SER A 202 15.89 -5.86 16.91
CA SER A 202 15.55 -5.01 15.77
C SER A 202 15.65 -5.83 14.49
N TYR A 203 14.54 -6.04 13.81
CA TYR A 203 14.49 -6.76 12.53
C TYR A 203 13.67 -6.01 11.51
N LEU A 204 14.24 -5.77 10.32
CA LEU A 204 13.60 -5.05 9.21
C LEU A 204 12.91 -3.74 9.67
N GLY A 205 13.57 -3.02 10.55
CA GLY A 205 13.09 -1.74 11.06
C GLY A 205 11.97 -1.82 12.09
N LEU A 206 11.55 -2.98 12.57
CA LEU A 206 10.65 -3.16 13.72
C LEU A 206 11.43 -3.67 14.93
N VAL A 207 11.02 -3.24 16.13
CA VAL A 207 11.53 -3.79 17.39
C VAL A 207 10.57 -4.88 17.86
N ILE A 208 11.02 -6.14 17.86
CA ILE A 208 10.24 -7.32 18.21
C ILE A 208 10.60 -7.72 19.64
N ASP A 209 9.69 -7.55 20.60
CA ASP A 209 9.92 -7.92 21.99
C ASP A 209 9.48 -9.37 22.27
N LYS A 210 10.10 -10.02 23.25
CA LYS A 210 9.90 -11.45 23.60
C LYS A 210 8.47 -11.87 23.90
N LYS A 211 7.55 -10.92 24.13
CA LYS A 211 6.12 -11.15 24.39
C LYS A 211 5.22 -10.68 23.24
N LEU A 212 5.78 -10.20 22.14
CA LEU A 212 5.06 -9.55 21.03
C LEU A 212 4.08 -8.46 21.53
N SER A 213 4.50 -7.69 22.53
CA SER A 213 3.66 -6.62 23.09
C SER A 213 3.56 -5.40 22.17
N TRP A 214 4.56 -5.23 21.30
CA TRP A 214 4.74 -4.15 20.34
C TRP A 214 4.97 -2.76 20.94
N ASN A 215 5.05 -2.65 22.27
CA ASN A 215 5.20 -1.35 22.95
C ASN A 215 6.51 -0.63 22.57
N LEU A 216 7.62 -1.37 22.46
CA LEU A 216 8.92 -0.80 22.08
C LEU A 216 8.91 -0.33 20.63
N SER A 217 8.37 -1.15 19.72
CA SER A 217 8.23 -0.80 18.31
C SER A 217 7.38 0.47 18.13
N ILE A 218 6.24 0.54 18.80
CA ILE A 218 5.35 1.70 18.72
C ILE A 218 6.02 2.97 19.28
N LYS A 219 6.75 2.88 20.40
CA LYS A 219 7.52 4.00 20.93
C LYS A 219 8.55 4.53 19.93
N ASP A 220 9.29 3.63 19.27
CA ASP A 220 10.25 4.00 18.21
C ASP A 220 9.56 4.69 17.02
N ARG A 221 8.44 4.11 16.53
CA ARG A 221 7.65 4.69 15.44
C ARG A 221 7.11 6.08 15.80
N VAL A 222 6.54 6.23 16.98
CA VAL A 222 6.07 7.52 17.49
C VAL A 222 7.20 8.55 17.56
N LYS A 223 8.39 8.15 18.04
CA LYS A 223 9.58 9.03 18.08
C LYS A 223 9.98 9.50 16.67
N LYS A 224 10.14 8.55 15.72
CA LYS A 224 10.51 8.86 14.33
C LYS A 224 9.46 9.76 13.65
N ALA A 225 8.19 9.44 13.79
CA ALA A 225 7.09 10.23 13.22
C ALA A 225 6.99 11.62 13.86
N THR A 226 7.24 11.74 15.15
CA THR A 226 7.27 13.02 15.86
C THR A 226 8.41 13.90 15.34
N ILE A 227 9.61 13.36 15.16
CA ILE A 227 10.76 14.10 14.58
C ILE A 227 10.39 14.63 13.19
N ALA A 228 9.85 13.77 12.31
CA ALA A 228 9.43 14.17 10.97
C ALA A 228 8.38 15.30 10.99
N LEU A 229 7.38 15.18 11.87
CA LEU A 229 6.34 16.20 12.02
C LEU A 229 6.88 17.54 12.55
N TYR A 230 7.76 17.50 13.56
CA TYR A 230 8.36 18.72 14.13
C TYR A 230 9.32 19.42 13.15
N THR A 231 9.98 18.69 12.28
CA THR A 231 10.76 19.27 11.18
C THR A 231 9.86 20.10 10.26
N CYS A 232 8.68 19.57 9.91
CA CYS A 232 7.69 20.32 9.13
C CYS A 232 7.11 21.51 9.92
N LYS A 233 6.90 21.36 11.23
CA LYS A 233 6.33 22.39 12.09
C LYS A 233 7.16 23.67 12.14
N LYS A 234 8.48 23.60 11.94
CA LYS A 234 9.37 24.78 11.85
C LYS A 234 9.00 25.74 10.71
N ALA A 235 8.37 25.22 9.64
CA ALA A 235 7.91 26.01 8.50
C ALA A 235 6.42 26.41 8.60
N ILE A 236 5.83 26.35 9.80
CA ILE A 236 4.39 26.59 10.04
C ILE A 236 4.22 27.51 11.23
N GLY A 237 3.61 28.69 11.01
CA GLY A 237 3.12 29.58 12.07
C GLY A 237 1.59 29.57 12.14
N LEU A 238 1.01 30.32 13.08
CA LEU A 238 -0.44 30.45 13.23
C LEU A 238 -1.10 31.07 11.99
N LYS A 239 -0.50 32.10 11.41
CA LYS A 239 -1.03 32.87 10.27
C LYS A 239 -0.17 32.76 9.00
N TRP A 240 1.03 32.16 9.06
CA TRP A 240 2.01 32.06 7.96
C TRP A 240 2.52 30.64 7.76
N GLY A 241 3.27 30.44 6.68
CA GLY A 241 3.93 29.17 6.38
C GLY A 241 3.15 28.28 5.40
N MET A 242 3.47 27.00 5.41
CA MET A 242 2.91 26.03 4.45
C MET A 242 1.37 26.02 4.47
N ASN A 243 0.79 25.91 3.27
CA ASN A 243 -0.67 25.78 3.10
C ASN A 243 -1.20 24.52 3.83
N PRO A 244 -2.40 24.56 4.46
CA PRO A 244 -3.01 23.40 5.12
C PRO A 244 -3.03 22.14 4.28
N ARG A 245 -3.29 22.24 2.97
CA ARG A 245 -3.29 21.09 2.04
C ARG A 245 -1.93 20.42 1.94
N ILE A 246 -0.84 21.20 1.90
CA ILE A 246 0.53 20.67 1.85
C ILE A 246 0.85 19.96 3.16
N VAL A 247 0.52 20.54 4.30
CA VAL A 247 0.75 19.94 5.62
C VAL A 247 -0.06 18.64 5.77
N GLN A 248 -1.31 18.62 5.31
CA GLN A 248 -2.13 17.41 5.28
C GLN A 248 -1.49 16.33 4.39
N TRP A 249 -1.01 16.70 3.22
CA TRP A 249 -0.32 15.78 2.31
C TRP A 249 0.96 15.21 2.96
N ILE A 250 1.80 16.03 3.58
CA ILE A 250 3.00 15.59 4.32
C ILE A 250 2.62 14.59 5.42
N TYR A 251 1.57 14.88 6.19
CA TYR A 251 1.09 13.96 7.22
C TYR A 251 0.68 12.60 6.62
N LEU A 252 -0.14 12.62 5.56
CA LEU A 252 -0.66 11.41 4.94
C LEU A 252 0.39 10.60 4.18
N ALA A 253 1.36 11.29 3.54
CA ALA A 253 2.36 10.65 2.68
C ALA A 253 3.66 10.27 3.41
N ILE A 254 3.99 10.95 4.52
CA ILE A 254 5.26 10.74 5.24
C ILE A 254 5.02 10.30 6.68
N VAL A 255 4.33 11.11 7.50
CA VAL A 255 4.24 10.88 8.95
C VAL A 255 3.39 9.65 9.27
N ARG A 256 2.23 9.49 8.64
CA ARG A 256 1.34 8.35 8.84
C ARG A 256 1.95 7.01 8.40
N PRO A 257 2.63 6.90 7.23
CA PRO A 257 3.36 5.69 6.86
C PRO A 257 4.48 5.32 7.83
N ILE A 258 5.19 6.28 8.42
CA ILE A 258 6.16 6.01 9.50
C ILE A 258 5.47 5.38 10.70
N LEU A 259 4.31 5.89 11.13
CA LEU A 259 3.55 5.36 12.26
C LEU A 259 3.04 3.94 12.01
N LEU A 260 2.56 3.65 10.80
CA LEU A 260 1.90 2.41 10.44
C LEU A 260 2.83 1.40 9.70
N TYR A 261 4.13 1.67 9.65
CA TYR A 261 5.08 0.75 9.02
C TYR A 261 5.01 -0.64 9.66
N GLY A 262 4.91 -1.67 8.81
CA GLY A 262 4.81 -3.07 9.24
C GLY A 262 3.51 -3.41 9.98
N VAL A 263 2.47 -2.58 9.90
CA VAL A 263 1.21 -2.78 10.63
C VAL A 263 0.54 -4.12 10.33
N ALA A 264 0.82 -4.73 9.20
CA ALA A 264 0.32 -6.06 8.84
C ALA A 264 0.61 -7.11 9.92
N VAL A 265 1.73 -7.01 10.63
CA VAL A 265 2.11 -7.99 11.67
C VAL A 265 1.78 -7.54 13.10
N TRP A 266 1.53 -6.25 13.34
CA TRP A 266 1.26 -5.77 14.69
C TRP A 266 -0.13 -5.11 14.86
N TRP A 267 -1.00 -5.16 13.84
CA TRP A 267 -2.35 -4.59 13.90
C TRP A 267 -3.18 -5.06 15.11
N PRO A 268 -3.03 -6.32 15.67
CA PRO A 268 -3.79 -6.70 16.85
C PRO A 268 -3.54 -5.79 18.05
N ALA A 269 -2.35 -5.19 18.13
CA ALA A 269 -2.01 -4.25 19.19
C ALA A 269 -2.81 -2.93 19.10
N LEU A 270 -3.42 -2.61 17.95
CA LEU A 270 -4.30 -1.45 17.80
C LEU A 270 -5.58 -1.53 18.63
N SER A 271 -5.94 -2.71 19.14
CA SER A 271 -7.04 -2.86 20.12
C SER A 271 -6.68 -2.34 21.53
N LYS A 272 -5.36 -2.18 21.82
CA LYS A 272 -4.90 -1.73 23.13
C LYS A 272 -5.02 -0.20 23.23
N GLY A 273 -5.83 0.29 24.18
CA GLY A 273 -6.05 1.74 24.37
C GLY A 273 -4.78 2.56 24.65
N THR A 274 -3.75 1.94 25.24
CA THR A 274 -2.45 2.59 25.47
C THR A 274 -1.72 2.89 24.16
N ILE A 275 -1.79 2.00 23.19
CA ILE A 275 -1.16 2.14 21.88
C ILE A 275 -1.93 3.16 21.04
N THR A 276 -3.24 3.05 20.96
CA THR A 276 -4.07 4.01 20.22
C THR A 276 -3.93 5.43 20.76
N LYS A 277 -3.80 5.60 22.08
CA LYS A 277 -3.51 6.90 22.70
C LYS A 277 -2.13 7.46 22.30
N GLN A 278 -1.09 6.62 22.25
CA GLN A 278 0.26 7.07 21.84
C GLN A 278 0.27 7.52 20.37
N LEU A 279 -0.29 6.71 19.47
CA LEU A 279 -0.42 7.04 18.04
C LEU A 279 -1.29 8.29 17.85
N GLY A 280 -2.42 8.37 18.56
CA GLY A 280 -3.36 9.50 18.51
C GLY A 280 -2.76 10.84 18.90
N LYS A 281 -1.76 10.88 19.81
CA LYS A 281 -1.04 12.11 20.16
C LYS A 281 -0.32 12.72 18.95
N VAL A 282 0.33 11.90 18.12
CA VAL A 282 1.02 12.38 16.91
C VAL A 282 0.00 12.89 15.89
N GLN A 283 -1.09 12.14 15.66
CA GLN A 283 -2.16 12.57 14.75
C GLN A 283 -2.81 13.86 15.21
N ARG A 284 -3.08 14.01 16.52
CA ARG A 284 -3.60 15.27 17.09
C ARG A 284 -2.67 16.44 16.80
N THR A 285 -1.37 16.27 17.04
CA THR A 285 -0.38 17.32 16.73
C THR A 285 -0.39 17.67 15.25
N ALA A 286 -0.46 16.68 14.36
CA ALA A 286 -0.59 16.91 12.94
C ALA A 286 -1.88 17.65 12.58
N ALA A 287 -3.02 17.26 13.15
CA ALA A 287 -4.31 17.91 12.93
C ALA A 287 -4.28 19.39 13.34
N LEU A 288 -3.66 19.71 14.47
CA LEU A 288 -3.43 21.09 14.89
C LEU A 288 -2.49 21.86 13.95
N CYS A 289 -1.43 21.22 13.46
CA CYS A 289 -0.54 21.80 12.47
C CYS A 289 -1.23 22.07 11.13
N ILE A 290 -2.12 21.19 10.69
CA ILE A 290 -2.91 21.37 9.45
C ILE A 290 -3.91 22.51 9.63
N SER A 291 -4.69 22.47 10.70
CA SER A 291 -5.85 23.32 10.91
C SER A 291 -5.54 24.73 11.43
N GLY A 292 -4.47 24.89 12.21
CA GLY A 292 -4.24 26.09 13.01
C GLY A 292 -5.31 26.31 14.10
N ALA A 293 -6.03 25.26 14.49
CA ALA A 293 -7.05 25.30 15.53
C ALA A 293 -6.45 25.51 16.93
N LEU A 294 -7.27 25.91 17.88
CA LEU A 294 -6.86 26.02 19.28
C LEU A 294 -6.55 24.64 19.87
N SER A 295 -5.63 24.60 20.83
CA SER A 295 -5.25 23.36 21.54
C SER A 295 -6.42 22.73 22.31
N THR A 296 -7.47 23.49 22.60
CA THR A 296 -8.70 23.02 23.25
C THR A 296 -9.66 22.29 22.31
N THR A 297 -9.47 22.43 20.97
CA THR A 297 -10.37 21.81 19.99
C THR A 297 -10.36 20.28 20.09
N PRO A 298 -11.53 19.61 20.15
CA PRO A 298 -11.60 18.16 20.25
C PRO A 298 -10.94 17.44 19.07
N THR A 299 -10.25 16.34 19.37
CA THR A 299 -9.52 15.57 18.34
C THR A 299 -10.48 14.96 17.32
N ASP A 300 -11.64 14.47 17.76
CA ASP A 300 -12.63 13.84 16.86
C ASP A 300 -13.23 14.85 15.89
N ALA A 301 -13.47 16.09 16.34
CA ALA A 301 -13.91 17.19 15.49
C ALA A 301 -12.86 17.50 14.40
N LEU A 302 -11.58 17.61 14.78
CA LEU A 302 -10.48 17.83 13.84
C LEU A 302 -10.34 16.69 12.84
N ASN A 303 -10.43 15.45 13.31
CA ASN A 303 -10.36 14.27 12.45
C ASN A 303 -11.51 14.25 11.43
N ALA A 304 -12.73 14.56 11.84
CA ALA A 304 -13.89 14.61 10.96
C ALA A 304 -13.76 15.73 9.90
N ILE A 305 -13.44 16.96 10.33
CA ILE A 305 -13.31 18.12 9.44
C ILE A 305 -12.15 17.93 8.44
N LEU A 306 -11.03 17.38 8.89
CA LEU A 306 -9.83 17.15 8.08
C LEU A 306 -9.86 15.81 7.33
N CYS A 307 -10.95 15.05 7.43
CA CYS A 307 -11.06 13.72 6.82
C CYS A 307 -9.85 12.82 7.18
N LEU A 308 -9.42 12.85 8.45
CA LEU A 308 -8.36 12.02 8.99
C LEU A 308 -8.96 10.80 9.68
N GLN A 309 -8.70 9.65 9.12
CA GLN A 309 -9.09 8.38 9.70
C GLN A 309 -8.34 8.14 11.02
N SER A 310 -9.04 7.67 12.06
CA SER A 310 -8.38 7.28 13.31
C SER A 310 -7.37 6.16 13.04
N LEU A 311 -6.21 6.20 13.73
CA LEU A 311 -5.07 5.33 13.38
C LEU A 311 -5.33 3.84 13.63
N ASP A 312 -6.26 3.49 14.52
CA ASP A 312 -6.71 2.11 14.71
C ASP A 312 -7.45 1.57 13.48
N LEU A 313 -8.35 2.35 12.88
CA LEU A 313 -9.04 1.98 11.65
C LEU A 313 -8.11 2.05 10.43
N ALA A 314 -7.28 3.11 10.34
CA ALA A 314 -6.31 3.24 9.26
C ALA A 314 -5.30 2.09 9.24
N GLY A 315 -4.84 1.66 10.42
CA GLY A 315 -3.92 0.52 10.54
C GLY A 315 -4.56 -0.80 10.16
N LYS A 316 -5.81 -1.05 10.55
CA LYS A 316 -6.56 -2.25 10.14
C LYS A 316 -6.81 -2.27 8.63
N GLU A 317 -7.26 -1.14 8.05
CA GLU A 317 -7.44 -1.01 6.60
C GLU A 317 -6.13 -1.34 5.85
N GLN A 318 -5.01 -0.76 6.30
CA GLN A 318 -3.70 -1.01 5.69
C GLN A 318 -3.26 -2.47 5.85
N ALA A 319 -3.49 -3.09 7.01
CA ALA A 319 -3.16 -4.49 7.27
C ALA A 319 -3.97 -5.43 6.37
N GLU A 320 -5.28 -5.20 6.20
CA GLU A 320 -6.12 -5.98 5.27
C GLU A 320 -5.63 -5.84 3.82
N ILE A 321 -5.37 -4.61 3.37
CA ILE A 321 -4.87 -4.35 2.00
C ILE A 321 -3.51 -5.00 1.76
N ALA A 322 -2.63 -5.03 2.77
CA ALA A 322 -1.31 -5.65 2.67
C ALA A 322 -1.37 -7.19 2.66
N ALA A 323 -2.28 -7.79 3.43
CA ALA A 323 -2.39 -9.24 3.56
C ALA A 323 -2.98 -9.91 2.31
N ILE A 324 -3.85 -9.23 1.54
CA ILE A 324 -4.54 -9.83 0.39
C ILE A 324 -3.60 -10.31 -0.71
N PRO A 325 -2.67 -9.49 -1.27
CA PRO A 325 -1.75 -9.98 -2.29
C PRO A 325 -0.82 -11.09 -1.77
N LEU A 326 -0.50 -11.09 -0.48
CA LEU A 326 0.30 -12.15 0.13
C LEU A 326 -0.50 -13.47 0.23
N ARG A 327 -1.78 -13.40 0.59
CA ARG A 327 -2.70 -14.54 0.55
C ARG A 327 -2.83 -15.09 -0.88
N ASP A 328 -3.02 -14.21 -1.85
CA ASP A 328 -3.26 -14.57 -3.24
C ASP A 328 -2.03 -15.21 -3.91
N SER A 329 -0.84 -14.88 -3.42
CA SER A 329 0.44 -15.48 -3.81
C SER A 329 0.89 -16.65 -2.92
N ASP A 330 0.02 -17.16 -2.05
CA ASP A 330 0.30 -18.24 -1.10
C ASP A 330 1.47 -17.96 -0.13
N GLN A 331 1.75 -16.67 0.12
CA GLN A 331 2.74 -16.20 1.09
C GLN A 331 2.13 -15.86 2.46
N TRP A 332 0.82 -15.93 2.61
CA TRP A 332 0.08 -15.63 3.84
C TRP A 332 -0.70 -16.85 4.31
N VAL A 333 -0.28 -17.41 5.43
CA VAL A 333 -1.01 -18.51 6.09
C VAL A 333 -1.93 -17.91 7.14
N SER A 334 -3.23 -17.94 6.89
CA SER A 334 -4.23 -17.46 7.85
C SER A 334 -4.30 -18.35 9.07
N HIS A 335 -4.39 -17.75 10.27
CA HIS A 335 -4.60 -18.42 11.54
C HIS A 335 -5.83 -17.83 12.24
N HIS A 336 -6.43 -18.58 13.18
CA HIS A 336 -7.61 -18.10 13.92
C HIS A 336 -7.31 -16.94 14.86
N THR A 337 -6.07 -16.78 15.28
CA THR A 337 -5.61 -15.74 16.22
C THR A 337 -4.34 -15.05 15.71
N GLY A 338 -3.90 -14.02 16.43
CA GLY A 338 -2.71 -13.27 16.06
C GLY A 338 -2.91 -12.38 14.84
N HIS A 339 -1.80 -11.92 14.27
CA HIS A 339 -1.86 -10.99 13.14
C HIS A 339 -2.42 -11.63 11.87
N ALA A 340 -2.20 -12.92 11.68
CA ALA A 340 -2.64 -13.64 10.49
C ALA A 340 -4.17 -13.83 10.42
N SER A 341 -4.90 -13.48 11.50
CA SER A 341 -6.37 -13.50 11.54
C SER A 341 -7.04 -12.32 10.82
N ILE A 342 -6.29 -11.34 10.31
CA ILE A 342 -6.84 -10.11 9.70
C ILE A 342 -7.82 -10.38 8.55
N LEU A 343 -7.63 -11.47 7.82
CA LEU A 343 -8.51 -11.86 6.71
C LEU A 343 -9.61 -12.84 7.12
N ASN A 344 -9.64 -13.30 8.37
CA ASN A 344 -10.65 -14.25 8.83
C ASN A 344 -12.03 -13.60 8.88
N GLY A 345 -13.01 -14.23 8.23
CA GLY A 345 -14.38 -13.71 8.16
C GLY A 345 -14.52 -12.43 7.33
N ASN A 346 -13.53 -12.08 6.53
CA ASN A 346 -13.63 -10.94 5.63
C ASN A 346 -14.66 -11.22 4.53
N LYS A 347 -15.87 -10.68 4.72
CA LYS A 347 -16.98 -10.81 3.76
C LYS A 347 -16.80 -9.96 2.49
N ILE A 348 -15.85 -9.03 2.50
CA ILE A 348 -15.61 -8.09 1.37
C ILE A 348 -14.84 -8.80 0.27
N VAL A 349 -13.85 -9.63 0.65
CA VAL A 349 -12.96 -10.35 -0.27
C VAL A 349 -12.80 -11.79 0.21
N PRO A 350 -13.86 -12.61 0.09
CA PRO A 350 -13.85 -13.99 0.62
C PRO A 350 -12.92 -14.93 -0.16
N THR A 351 -12.68 -14.66 -1.44
CA THR A 351 -11.88 -15.48 -2.35
C THR A 351 -10.59 -14.77 -2.79
N LYS A 352 -9.69 -15.51 -3.45
CA LYS A 352 -8.50 -14.91 -4.10
C LYS A 352 -8.92 -13.85 -5.12
N THR A 353 -8.13 -12.77 -5.20
CA THR A 353 -8.34 -11.72 -6.22
C THR A 353 -7.61 -12.07 -7.54
N ASP A 354 -7.74 -11.21 -8.54
CA ASP A 354 -7.03 -11.32 -9.81
C ASP A 354 -5.50 -11.11 -9.69
N TYR A 355 -5.00 -10.82 -8.47
CA TYR A 355 -3.56 -10.68 -8.24
C TYR A 355 -2.85 -12.02 -8.42
N CYS A 356 -1.74 -12.00 -9.16
CA CYS A 356 -0.77 -13.09 -9.21
C CYS A 356 0.64 -12.56 -8.99
N VAL A 357 1.57 -13.44 -8.59
CA VAL A 357 2.99 -13.09 -8.51
C VAL A 357 3.43 -12.53 -9.88
N PRO A 358 4.13 -11.37 -9.92
CA PRO A 358 4.51 -10.75 -11.18
C PRO A 358 5.21 -11.73 -12.14
N ARG A 359 4.63 -11.89 -13.32
CA ARG A 359 5.18 -12.70 -14.40
C ARG A 359 5.91 -11.80 -15.38
N GLU A 360 7.11 -12.18 -15.76
CA GLU A 360 7.89 -11.49 -16.78
C GLU A 360 7.84 -12.27 -18.08
N TYR A 361 7.84 -11.52 -19.18
CA TYR A 361 7.79 -12.03 -20.54
C TYR A 361 8.93 -11.39 -21.33
N THR A 362 9.75 -12.21 -21.95
CA THR A 362 10.91 -11.79 -22.75
C THR A 362 10.56 -11.60 -24.22
N ASP A 363 9.47 -12.19 -24.64
CA ASP A 363 8.98 -12.18 -26.02
C ASP A 363 7.47 -11.91 -26.09
N THR A 364 7.06 -11.38 -27.21
CA THR A 364 5.65 -11.17 -27.59
C THR A 364 5.47 -11.71 -28.99
N PRO A 365 4.98 -12.96 -29.16
CA PRO A 365 4.84 -13.58 -30.49
C PRO A 365 3.62 -13.06 -31.26
N PHE A 366 3.13 -11.89 -30.92
CA PHE A 366 2.04 -11.17 -31.60
C PHE A 366 2.42 -9.69 -31.73
N GLU A 367 1.89 -9.05 -32.73
CA GLU A 367 2.12 -7.62 -32.97
C GLU A 367 1.06 -6.77 -32.26
N THR A 368 1.45 -5.56 -31.82
CA THR A 368 0.51 -4.58 -31.26
C THR A 368 0.58 -3.28 -32.06
N ILE A 369 -0.55 -2.87 -32.62
CA ILE A 369 -0.65 -1.69 -33.48
C ILE A 369 -1.62 -0.69 -32.83
N ILE A 370 -1.12 0.50 -32.49
CA ILE A 370 -1.92 1.62 -31.99
C ILE A 370 -1.82 2.76 -33.01
N PRO A 371 -2.63 2.73 -34.08
CA PRO A 371 -2.55 3.71 -35.15
C PRO A 371 -3.11 5.06 -34.71
N HIS A 372 -2.69 6.13 -35.39
CA HIS A 372 -3.33 7.42 -35.23
C HIS A 372 -4.78 7.36 -35.78
N ARG A 373 -5.71 8.09 -35.14
CA ARG A 373 -7.14 8.05 -35.50
C ARG A 373 -7.42 8.28 -36.99
N ASN A 374 -6.64 9.15 -37.65
CA ASN A 374 -6.84 9.47 -39.06
C ASN A 374 -6.60 8.30 -40.00
N ILE A 375 -5.81 7.29 -39.62
CA ILE A 375 -5.54 6.10 -40.46
C ILE A 375 -6.82 5.29 -40.68
N TRP A 376 -7.75 5.32 -39.74
CA TRP A 376 -9.05 4.65 -39.85
C TRP A 376 -9.97 5.25 -40.93
N LEU A 377 -9.69 6.45 -41.41
CA LEU A 377 -10.40 7.07 -42.55
C LEU A 377 -10.06 6.38 -43.88
N GLU A 378 -8.92 5.70 -43.96
CA GLU A 378 -8.45 4.96 -45.14
C GLU A 378 -8.86 3.49 -45.10
N GLY A 379 -9.53 3.06 -44.01
CA GLY A 379 -9.97 1.68 -43.78
C GLY A 379 -9.30 1.04 -42.57
N PRO A 380 -9.69 -0.20 -42.20
CA PRO A 380 -9.14 -0.90 -41.03
C PRO A 380 -7.64 -1.15 -41.22
N PRO A 381 -6.80 -0.65 -40.29
CA PRO A 381 -5.35 -0.86 -40.35
C PRO A 381 -4.99 -2.33 -40.05
N GLY A 382 -3.83 -2.78 -40.57
CA GLY A 382 -3.29 -4.11 -40.35
C GLY A 382 -3.03 -4.86 -41.67
N PRO A 383 -2.52 -6.10 -41.61
CA PRO A 383 -2.25 -6.92 -42.80
C PRO A 383 -3.49 -7.13 -43.67
N LYS A 384 -3.36 -6.87 -44.98
CA LYS A 384 -4.45 -7.09 -45.95
C LYS A 384 -4.76 -8.57 -46.08
N GLY A 385 -6.05 -8.92 -46.15
CA GLY A 385 -6.47 -10.32 -46.27
C GLY A 385 -6.49 -11.11 -44.95
N ALA A 386 -6.14 -10.50 -43.85
CA ALA A 386 -6.30 -11.09 -42.51
C ALA A 386 -7.79 -11.19 -42.10
N ILE A 387 -8.12 -12.22 -41.35
CA ILE A 387 -9.42 -12.31 -40.66
C ILE A 387 -9.52 -11.20 -39.62
N ARG A 388 -10.65 -10.51 -39.61
CA ARG A 388 -10.95 -9.41 -38.66
C ARG A 388 -11.90 -9.87 -37.57
N ILE A 389 -11.52 -9.65 -36.33
CA ILE A 389 -12.35 -9.91 -35.14
C ILE A 389 -12.39 -8.64 -34.29
N PHE A 390 -13.58 -8.18 -33.96
CA PHE A 390 -13.80 -7.02 -33.09
C PHE A 390 -14.24 -7.48 -31.73
N THR A 391 -13.66 -6.89 -30.67
CA THR A 391 -13.94 -7.25 -29.27
C THR A 391 -14.21 -6.01 -28.47
N ASP A 392 -15.18 -6.09 -27.56
CA ASP A 392 -15.55 -5.00 -26.65
C ASP A 392 -15.93 -5.50 -25.27
N GLY A 393 -15.75 -4.64 -24.25
CA GLY A 393 -16.11 -4.90 -22.86
C GLY A 393 -16.99 -3.79 -22.30
N SER A 394 -18.19 -4.11 -21.84
CA SER A 394 -19.17 -3.14 -21.34
C SER A 394 -19.52 -3.34 -19.87
N LYS A 395 -19.82 -2.23 -19.18
CA LYS A 395 -20.37 -2.24 -17.82
C LYS A 395 -21.55 -1.28 -17.72
N LEU A 396 -22.75 -1.82 -17.50
CA LEU A 396 -23.98 -1.08 -17.33
C LEU A 396 -24.68 -1.51 -16.03
N ASP A 397 -25.12 -0.56 -15.20
CA ASP A 397 -25.84 -0.82 -13.94
C ASP A 397 -25.15 -1.86 -13.05
N ASN A 398 -23.83 -1.76 -12.91
CA ASN A 398 -22.94 -2.70 -12.20
C ASN A 398 -22.87 -4.12 -12.80
N LYS A 399 -23.51 -4.38 -13.91
CA LYS A 399 -23.44 -5.64 -14.66
C LYS A 399 -22.36 -5.53 -15.74
N VAL A 400 -21.58 -6.59 -15.93
CA VAL A 400 -20.42 -6.60 -16.83
C VAL A 400 -20.64 -7.64 -17.92
N GLY A 401 -20.40 -7.28 -19.17
CA GLY A 401 -20.51 -8.17 -20.32
C GLY A 401 -19.38 -7.94 -21.31
N GLY A 402 -19.20 -8.87 -22.23
CA GLY A 402 -18.30 -8.76 -23.38
C GLY A 402 -18.99 -9.17 -24.66
N GLY A 403 -18.45 -8.65 -25.77
CA GLY A 403 -18.95 -8.89 -27.13
C GLY A 403 -17.82 -9.24 -28.07
N ILE A 404 -18.08 -10.15 -29.02
CA ILE A 404 -17.17 -10.56 -30.08
C ILE A 404 -17.92 -10.58 -31.39
N TYR A 405 -17.35 -9.96 -32.42
CA TYR A 405 -17.90 -9.92 -33.76
C TYR A 405 -16.84 -10.21 -34.81
N SER A 406 -17.20 -11.07 -35.77
CA SER A 406 -16.44 -11.26 -36.99
C SER A 406 -17.39 -11.70 -38.11
N GLU A 407 -17.54 -10.88 -39.12
CA GLU A 407 -18.34 -11.22 -40.31
C GLU A 407 -17.75 -12.42 -41.04
N GLN A 408 -16.43 -12.43 -41.24
CA GLN A 408 -15.73 -13.47 -42.00
C GLN A 408 -15.79 -14.85 -41.36
N LEU A 409 -15.88 -14.94 -40.04
CA LEU A 409 -16.01 -16.19 -39.29
C LEU A 409 -17.44 -16.47 -38.87
N ASN A 410 -18.40 -15.61 -39.23
CA ASN A 410 -19.79 -15.67 -38.78
C ASN A 410 -19.89 -15.75 -37.21
N ILE A 411 -19.03 -14.97 -36.50
CA ILE A 411 -19.06 -14.88 -35.06
C ILE A 411 -19.91 -13.67 -34.64
N ARG A 412 -20.93 -13.91 -33.83
CA ARG A 412 -21.74 -12.88 -33.18
C ARG A 412 -22.08 -13.33 -31.76
N GLN A 413 -21.19 -13.07 -30.81
CA GLN A 413 -21.28 -13.63 -29.47
C GLN A 413 -21.31 -12.55 -28.40
N SER A 414 -22.24 -12.73 -27.44
CA SER A 414 -22.34 -11.95 -26.20
C SER A 414 -22.13 -12.89 -25.03
N PHE A 415 -21.45 -12.42 -23.98
CA PHE A 415 -21.28 -13.18 -22.75
C PHE A 415 -21.33 -12.29 -21.52
N ARG A 416 -21.77 -12.87 -20.39
CA ARG A 416 -21.88 -12.23 -19.08
C ARG A 416 -20.66 -12.53 -18.23
N LEU A 417 -20.19 -11.50 -17.48
CA LEU A 417 -19.12 -11.62 -16.48
C LEU A 417 -19.67 -11.29 -15.08
N PRO A 418 -19.02 -11.78 -14.00
CA PRO A 418 -19.40 -11.43 -12.64
C PRO A 418 -19.42 -9.92 -12.39
N ASP A 419 -20.35 -9.44 -11.58
CA ASP A 419 -20.58 -8.01 -11.31
C ASP A 419 -19.38 -7.27 -10.73
N HIS A 420 -18.48 -8.01 -10.06
CA HIS A 420 -17.26 -7.46 -9.49
C HIS A 420 -16.15 -7.20 -10.52
N CYS A 421 -16.31 -7.68 -11.75
CA CYS A 421 -15.34 -7.44 -12.82
C CYS A 421 -15.29 -5.95 -13.19
N SER A 422 -14.14 -5.52 -13.67
CA SER A 422 -13.96 -4.20 -14.27
C SER A 422 -14.18 -4.24 -15.78
N VAL A 423 -14.45 -3.10 -16.39
CA VAL A 423 -14.46 -2.96 -17.86
C VAL A 423 -13.14 -3.44 -18.45
N PHE A 424 -12.00 -3.04 -17.85
CA PHE A 424 -10.69 -3.51 -18.28
C PHE A 424 -10.57 -5.04 -18.35
N GLN A 425 -11.12 -5.76 -17.35
CA GLN A 425 -11.13 -7.24 -17.42
C GLN A 425 -12.05 -7.73 -18.52
N ALA A 426 -13.19 -7.10 -18.74
CA ALA A 426 -14.12 -7.47 -19.81
C ALA A 426 -13.45 -7.38 -21.19
N GLU A 427 -12.68 -6.30 -21.44
CA GLU A 427 -11.90 -6.11 -22.65
C GLU A 427 -10.85 -7.22 -22.85
N VAL A 428 -10.06 -7.50 -21.81
CA VAL A 428 -9.04 -8.55 -21.89
C VAL A 428 -9.66 -9.94 -22.09
N ILE A 429 -10.80 -10.19 -21.43
CA ILE A 429 -11.52 -11.47 -21.55
C ILE A 429 -12.16 -11.59 -22.94
N ALA A 430 -12.70 -10.50 -23.51
CA ALA A 430 -13.26 -10.51 -24.86
C ALA A 430 -12.17 -10.91 -25.90
N ILE A 431 -10.95 -10.39 -25.76
CA ILE A 431 -9.81 -10.82 -26.58
C ILE A 431 -9.52 -12.31 -26.38
N LYS A 432 -9.52 -12.80 -25.13
CA LYS A 432 -9.29 -14.22 -24.83
C LYS A 432 -10.37 -15.12 -25.42
N GLU A 433 -11.64 -14.74 -25.29
CA GLU A 433 -12.75 -15.52 -25.85
C GLU A 433 -12.71 -15.52 -27.38
N ALA A 434 -12.30 -14.42 -28.02
CA ALA A 434 -12.05 -14.40 -29.47
C ALA A 434 -11.00 -15.42 -29.89
N LEU A 435 -9.94 -15.60 -29.09
CA LEU A 435 -8.93 -16.64 -29.33
C LEU A 435 -9.51 -18.06 -29.15
N SER A 436 -10.42 -18.25 -28.18
CA SER A 436 -11.11 -19.53 -27.99
C SER A 436 -11.99 -19.87 -29.18
N CYS A 437 -12.74 -18.90 -29.73
CA CYS A 437 -13.52 -19.09 -30.96
C CYS A 437 -12.61 -19.45 -32.15
N LEU A 438 -11.45 -18.81 -32.30
CA LEU A 438 -10.47 -19.16 -33.35
C LEU A 438 -9.95 -20.59 -33.20
N GLN A 439 -9.73 -21.06 -31.99
CA GLN A 439 -9.27 -22.43 -31.75
C GLN A 439 -10.33 -23.46 -32.14
N GLU A 440 -11.62 -23.16 -31.87
CA GLU A 440 -12.75 -24.05 -32.24
C GLU A 440 -13.01 -24.07 -33.74
N ILE A 441 -12.96 -22.93 -34.42
CA ILE A 441 -13.25 -22.80 -35.86
C ILE A 441 -12.08 -23.27 -36.69
N ALA A 442 -10.84 -23.10 -36.22
CA ALA A 442 -9.58 -23.43 -36.90
C ALA A 442 -9.57 -22.98 -38.38
N PRO A 443 -9.70 -21.69 -38.69
CA PRO A 443 -9.78 -21.22 -40.08
C PRO A 443 -8.49 -21.47 -40.84
N ALA A 444 -8.60 -21.64 -42.18
CA ALA A 444 -7.44 -21.86 -43.05
C ALA A 444 -6.57 -20.60 -43.28
N ALA A 445 -6.90 -19.47 -42.68
CA ALA A 445 -6.15 -18.23 -42.78
C ALA A 445 -4.87 -18.26 -41.92
N THR A 446 -3.84 -17.50 -42.36
CA THR A 446 -2.57 -17.38 -41.62
C THR A 446 -2.49 -16.13 -40.76
N HIS A 447 -3.24 -15.08 -41.09
CA HIS A 447 -3.20 -13.77 -40.39
C HIS A 447 -4.53 -13.43 -39.75
N ILE A 448 -4.48 -13.03 -38.47
CA ILE A 448 -5.65 -12.65 -37.66
C ILE A 448 -5.44 -11.25 -37.10
N ASN A 449 -6.37 -10.35 -37.38
CA ASN A 449 -6.42 -9.01 -36.76
C ASN A 449 -7.52 -8.98 -35.68
N ILE A 450 -7.15 -8.78 -34.43
CA ILE A 450 -8.09 -8.59 -33.32
C ILE A 450 -8.11 -7.10 -32.97
N TYR A 451 -9.28 -6.50 -33.09
CA TYR A 451 -9.51 -5.09 -32.84
C TYR A 451 -10.18 -4.90 -31.46
N SER A 452 -9.68 -3.97 -30.67
CA SER A 452 -10.29 -3.55 -29.39
C SER A 452 -10.15 -2.04 -29.25
N ASP A 453 -11.15 -1.36 -28.70
CA ASP A 453 -11.09 0.06 -28.42
C ASP A 453 -10.32 0.39 -27.12
N SER A 454 -9.95 -0.63 -26.35
CA SER A 454 -9.21 -0.51 -25.10
C SER A 454 -7.69 -0.48 -25.31
N GLN A 455 -7.12 0.73 -25.48
CA GLN A 455 -5.65 0.86 -25.46
C GLN A 455 -5.03 0.27 -24.18
N ALA A 456 -5.76 0.33 -23.04
CA ALA A 456 -5.28 -0.20 -21.77
C ALA A 456 -5.12 -1.74 -21.83
N ALA A 457 -6.08 -2.44 -22.43
CA ALA A 457 -6.03 -3.89 -22.61
C ALA A 457 -4.85 -4.27 -23.52
N ILE A 458 -4.72 -3.65 -24.71
CA ILE A 458 -3.64 -3.92 -25.67
C ILE A 458 -2.27 -3.65 -25.04
N LYS A 459 -2.07 -2.48 -24.40
CA LYS A 459 -0.81 -2.14 -23.72
C LYS A 459 -0.46 -3.11 -22.58
N SER A 460 -1.46 -3.58 -21.84
CA SER A 460 -1.23 -4.54 -20.75
C SER A 460 -0.82 -5.92 -21.27
N LEU A 461 -1.38 -6.35 -22.41
CA LEU A 461 -1.01 -7.58 -23.08
C LEU A 461 0.41 -7.51 -23.68
N ASN A 462 0.90 -6.34 -24.06
CA ASN A 462 2.26 -6.11 -24.55
C ASN A 462 3.28 -5.76 -23.45
N ALA A 463 2.85 -5.60 -22.20
CA ALA A 463 3.73 -5.20 -21.12
C ALA A 463 4.75 -6.30 -20.77
N ILE A 464 5.99 -5.92 -20.43
CA ILE A 464 7.05 -6.86 -20.03
C ILE A 464 6.66 -7.63 -18.76
N THR A 465 5.87 -7.02 -17.86
CA THR A 465 5.45 -7.64 -16.61
C THR A 465 3.96 -7.49 -16.39
N THR A 466 3.32 -8.50 -15.81
CA THR A 466 1.93 -8.41 -15.31
C THR A 466 1.78 -9.07 -13.95
N SER A 467 0.91 -8.50 -13.12
CA SER A 467 0.46 -9.08 -11.85
C SER A 467 -1.05 -9.40 -11.85
N SER A 468 -1.70 -9.35 -13.01
CA SER A 468 -3.09 -9.75 -13.21
C SER A 468 -3.15 -11.16 -13.80
N ALA A 469 -3.89 -12.05 -13.15
CA ALA A 469 -4.11 -13.41 -13.65
C ALA A 469 -4.92 -13.41 -14.95
N THR A 470 -5.88 -12.50 -15.10
CA THR A 470 -6.67 -12.30 -16.32
C THR A 470 -5.77 -11.97 -17.51
N VAL A 471 -4.88 -10.99 -17.36
CA VAL A 471 -3.91 -10.61 -18.40
C VAL A 471 -2.95 -11.76 -18.70
N ALA A 472 -2.43 -12.42 -17.66
CA ALA A 472 -1.50 -13.54 -17.82
C ALA A 472 -2.13 -14.72 -18.57
N ASN A 473 -3.41 -15.02 -18.29
CA ASN A 473 -4.13 -16.09 -18.99
C ASN A 473 -4.42 -15.73 -20.45
N CYS A 474 -4.82 -14.49 -20.75
CA CYS A 474 -5.00 -14.05 -22.13
C CYS A 474 -3.68 -14.09 -22.92
N ARG A 475 -2.57 -13.65 -22.31
CA ARG A 475 -1.23 -13.77 -22.93
C ARG A 475 -0.84 -15.21 -23.22
N LYS A 476 -1.17 -16.14 -22.31
CA LYS A 476 -0.93 -17.56 -22.53
C LYS A 476 -1.69 -18.05 -23.78
N SER A 477 -2.97 -17.70 -23.91
CA SER A 477 -3.75 -18.04 -25.10
C SER A 477 -3.19 -17.39 -26.37
N LEU A 478 -2.74 -16.13 -26.30
CA LEU A 478 -2.06 -15.48 -27.44
C LEU A 478 -0.78 -16.22 -27.85
N HIS A 479 0.04 -16.67 -26.90
CA HIS A 479 1.24 -17.47 -27.17
C HIS A 479 0.89 -18.80 -27.82
N GLU A 480 -0.09 -19.51 -27.32
CA GLU A 480 -0.54 -20.80 -27.88
C GLU A 480 -1.05 -20.66 -29.30
N MET A 481 -1.83 -19.62 -29.59
CA MET A 481 -2.38 -19.34 -30.90
C MET A 481 -1.33 -18.81 -31.90
N ALA A 482 -0.27 -18.15 -31.43
CA ALA A 482 0.80 -17.64 -32.27
C ALA A 482 1.66 -18.73 -32.94
N TYR A 483 1.56 -19.98 -32.50
CA TYR A 483 2.15 -21.14 -33.24
C TYR A 483 1.39 -21.50 -34.51
N GLN A 484 0.12 -21.08 -34.61
CA GLN A 484 -0.75 -21.43 -35.74
C GLN A 484 -1.05 -20.21 -36.61
N PHE A 485 -1.11 -19.01 -36.04
CA PHE A 485 -1.52 -17.78 -36.69
C PHE A 485 -0.55 -16.63 -36.42
N VAL A 486 -0.40 -15.74 -37.39
CA VAL A 486 0.22 -14.43 -37.18
C VAL A 486 -0.86 -13.48 -36.65
N ILE A 487 -0.75 -13.10 -35.35
CA ILE A 487 -1.78 -12.33 -34.67
C ILE A 487 -1.34 -10.87 -34.53
N SER A 488 -2.22 -9.93 -34.91
CA SER A 488 -2.06 -8.50 -34.65
C SER A 488 -3.20 -8.01 -33.73
N LEU A 489 -2.84 -7.44 -32.60
CA LEU A 489 -3.77 -6.71 -31.72
C LEU A 489 -3.78 -5.24 -32.13
N ILE A 490 -4.91 -4.75 -32.59
CA ILE A 490 -5.02 -3.43 -33.21
C ILE A 490 -6.01 -2.57 -32.44
N TRP A 491 -5.60 -1.35 -32.09
CA TRP A 491 -6.50 -0.41 -31.46
C TRP A 491 -7.47 0.20 -32.47
N VAL A 492 -8.76 0.18 -32.12
CA VAL A 492 -9.84 0.87 -32.85
C VAL A 492 -10.32 2.08 -32.05
N PRO A 493 -10.54 3.24 -32.66
CA PRO A 493 -11.10 4.39 -31.94
C PRO A 493 -12.56 4.11 -31.55
N GLY A 494 -12.86 4.15 -30.26
CA GLY A 494 -14.23 4.04 -29.75
C GLY A 494 -15.10 5.24 -30.16
N HIS A 495 -16.40 5.01 -30.29
CA HIS A 495 -17.40 6.03 -30.65
C HIS A 495 -17.17 6.76 -31.99
N GLN A 496 -16.52 6.11 -32.93
CA GLN A 496 -16.53 6.50 -34.35
C GLN A 496 -17.35 5.45 -35.09
N ASP A 497 -18.03 5.87 -36.16
CA ASP A 497 -18.98 5.03 -36.94
C ASP A 497 -18.27 3.89 -37.72
N ILE A 498 -17.48 3.08 -37.00
CA ILE A 498 -16.85 1.86 -37.50
C ILE A 498 -17.85 0.73 -37.23
N GLU A 499 -18.58 0.32 -38.26
CA GLU A 499 -19.73 -0.59 -38.18
C GLU A 499 -19.42 -1.86 -37.38
N ASP A 500 -18.34 -2.56 -37.70
CA ASP A 500 -17.95 -3.81 -37.02
C ASP A 500 -17.70 -3.59 -35.51
N ASN A 501 -17.09 -2.44 -35.15
CA ASN A 501 -16.85 -2.11 -33.73
C ASN A 501 -18.14 -1.72 -33.00
N CYS A 502 -19.06 -1.05 -33.69
CA CYS A 502 -20.37 -0.74 -33.12
C CYS A 502 -21.17 -2.01 -32.80
N ILE A 503 -21.08 -3.02 -33.67
CA ILE A 503 -21.71 -4.33 -33.43
C ILE A 503 -21.08 -5.02 -32.21
N ALA A 504 -19.75 -4.99 -32.05
CA ALA A 504 -19.07 -5.56 -30.88
C ALA A 504 -19.50 -4.85 -29.58
N ASP A 505 -19.62 -3.51 -29.56
CA ASP A 505 -20.12 -2.72 -28.43
C ASP A 505 -21.60 -3.07 -28.09
N GLU A 506 -22.47 -3.20 -29.12
CA GLU A 506 -23.86 -3.65 -28.90
C GLU A 506 -23.90 -5.06 -28.28
N LEU A 507 -23.09 -5.98 -28.76
CA LEU A 507 -22.98 -7.33 -28.20
C LEU A 507 -22.46 -7.32 -26.76
N ALA A 508 -21.46 -6.47 -26.45
CA ALA A 508 -20.94 -6.32 -25.09
C ALA A 508 -22.01 -5.76 -24.14
N ARG A 509 -22.80 -4.78 -24.58
CA ARG A 509 -23.96 -4.27 -23.84
C ARG A 509 -25.03 -5.34 -23.65
N ALA A 510 -25.40 -6.08 -24.70
CA ALA A 510 -26.31 -7.20 -24.60
C ALA A 510 -25.81 -8.25 -23.60
N GLY A 511 -24.51 -8.50 -23.56
CA GLY A 511 -23.83 -9.36 -22.59
C GLY A 511 -24.12 -8.98 -21.15
N THR A 512 -24.39 -7.70 -20.84
CA THR A 512 -24.73 -7.28 -19.46
C THR A 512 -26.09 -7.77 -18.99
N THR A 513 -26.99 -8.15 -19.89
CA THR A 513 -28.38 -8.52 -19.59
C THR A 513 -28.65 -10.02 -19.56
N ILE A 514 -27.76 -10.83 -20.14
CA ILE A 514 -27.91 -12.28 -20.15
C ILE A 514 -27.50 -12.93 -18.82
N PRO A 515 -27.94 -14.17 -18.53
CA PRO A 515 -27.51 -14.89 -17.34
C PRO A 515 -26.01 -15.17 -17.32
N LEU A 516 -25.41 -15.19 -16.13
CA LEU A 516 -24.02 -15.61 -15.94
C LEU A 516 -23.94 -17.12 -16.16
N LEU A 517 -23.02 -17.56 -17.02
CA LEU A 517 -22.76 -18.97 -17.26
C LEU A 517 -21.75 -19.50 -16.20
N HIS A 518 -21.84 -20.80 -15.91
CA HIS A 518 -21.06 -21.43 -14.83
C HIS A 518 -19.54 -21.37 -15.08
N ASP A 519 -19.10 -21.45 -16.32
CA ASP A 519 -17.68 -21.34 -16.72
C ASP A 519 -17.07 -19.95 -16.47
N LYS A 520 -17.90 -18.92 -16.31
CA LYS A 520 -17.49 -17.53 -16.03
C LYS A 520 -17.58 -17.14 -14.55
N GLU A 521 -18.14 -17.98 -13.69
CA GLU A 521 -18.30 -17.68 -12.25
C GLU A 521 -16.96 -17.54 -11.51
N ASP A 522 -15.92 -18.26 -11.95
CA ASP A 522 -14.60 -18.29 -11.31
C ASP A 522 -13.69 -17.08 -11.64
N ILE A 523 -14.17 -16.10 -12.40
CA ILE A 523 -13.39 -14.90 -12.70
C ILE A 523 -13.20 -14.07 -11.45
N ARG A 524 -11.94 -13.86 -11.08
CA ARG A 524 -11.58 -13.24 -9.81
C ARG A 524 -11.70 -11.72 -9.85
N MET A 525 -12.03 -11.14 -8.68
CA MET A 525 -12.15 -9.68 -8.51
C MET A 525 -10.81 -8.99 -8.77
N PRO A 526 -10.78 -7.86 -9.52
CA PRO A 526 -9.57 -7.07 -9.67
C PRO A 526 -9.06 -6.55 -8.32
N MET A 527 -7.74 -6.53 -8.13
CA MET A 527 -7.13 -6.00 -6.89
C MET A 527 -7.50 -4.53 -6.64
N ALA A 528 -7.69 -3.73 -7.71
CA ALA A 528 -8.13 -2.35 -7.60
C ALA A 528 -9.56 -2.25 -7.03
N THR A 529 -10.49 -3.07 -7.53
CA THR A 529 -11.87 -3.17 -7.01
C THR A 529 -11.90 -3.64 -5.56
N CYS A 530 -11.06 -4.63 -5.23
CA CYS A 530 -10.90 -5.12 -3.88
C CYS A 530 -10.47 -4.00 -2.91
N LYS A 531 -9.39 -3.28 -3.24
CA LYS A 531 -8.91 -2.13 -2.46
C LYS A 531 -9.98 -1.04 -2.30
N LEU A 532 -10.76 -0.79 -3.35
CA LEU A 532 -11.85 0.19 -3.29
C LEU A 532 -12.94 -0.24 -2.31
N LYS A 533 -13.41 -1.48 -2.38
CA LYS A 533 -14.43 -2.03 -1.48
C LYS A 533 -13.97 -2.00 -0.01
N ILE A 534 -12.72 -2.33 0.27
CA ILE A 534 -12.15 -2.23 1.63
C ILE A 534 -12.18 -0.77 2.10
N LYS A 535 -11.69 0.17 1.28
CA LYS A 535 -11.70 1.60 1.62
C LYS A 535 -13.13 2.13 1.86
N GLU A 536 -14.10 1.70 1.08
CA GLU A 536 -15.50 2.06 1.26
C GLU A 536 -16.07 1.49 2.56
N HIS A 537 -15.71 0.26 2.90
CA HIS A 537 -16.08 -0.33 4.19
C HIS A 537 -15.53 0.48 5.36
N PHE A 538 -14.23 0.77 5.38
CA PHE A 538 -13.63 1.58 6.43
C PHE A 538 -14.16 3.02 6.46
N LYS A 539 -14.48 3.60 5.30
CA LYS A 539 -15.15 4.91 5.22
C LYS A 539 -16.52 4.89 5.90
N ARG A 540 -17.30 3.81 5.75
CA ARG A 540 -18.57 3.63 6.49
C ARG A 540 -18.30 3.55 7.98
N LEU A 541 -17.39 2.71 8.44
CA LEU A 541 -17.02 2.58 9.86
C LEU A 541 -16.58 3.91 10.49
N ILE A 542 -15.86 4.76 9.74
CA ILE A 542 -15.44 6.08 10.21
C ILE A 542 -16.65 7.01 10.38
N ASN A 543 -17.56 7.03 9.40
CA ASN A 543 -18.78 7.84 9.49
C ASN A 543 -19.69 7.35 10.62
N ASP A 544 -19.87 6.04 10.78
CA ASP A 544 -20.66 5.47 11.88
C ASP A 544 -20.08 5.86 13.24
N ARG A 545 -18.75 5.74 13.39
CA ARG A 545 -18.06 6.21 14.61
C ARG A 545 -18.27 7.70 14.84
N TRP A 546 -18.19 8.54 13.80
CA TRP A 546 -18.44 9.98 13.93
C TRP A 546 -19.85 10.28 14.41
N GLN A 547 -20.85 9.53 13.96
CA GLN A 547 -22.24 9.69 14.41
C GLN A 547 -22.45 9.36 15.89
N THR A 548 -21.60 8.50 16.48
CA THR A 548 -21.72 8.10 17.89
C THR A 548 -20.95 9.00 18.88
N VAL A 549 -20.13 9.96 18.39
CA VAL A 549 -19.37 10.87 19.25
C VAL A 549 -20.31 11.85 19.97
N SER A 550 -20.36 11.83 21.31
CA SER A 550 -21.24 12.70 22.11
C SER A 550 -20.70 14.12 22.33
N LEU A 551 -19.36 14.29 22.34
CA LEU A 551 -18.69 15.50 22.82
C LEU A 551 -18.56 16.66 21.83
N CYS A 552 -18.87 16.49 20.54
CA CYS A 552 -18.66 17.49 19.48
C CYS A 552 -19.97 18.06 18.94
N ARG A 553 -20.87 18.53 19.81
CA ARG A 553 -22.24 18.94 19.44
C ARG A 553 -22.27 19.92 18.27
N ILE A 554 -21.57 21.05 18.36
CA ILE A 554 -21.55 22.08 17.32
C ILE A 554 -20.95 21.51 16.02
N THR A 555 -19.83 20.80 16.11
CA THR A 555 -19.19 20.22 14.92
C THR A 555 -20.10 19.19 14.26
N ARG A 556 -20.84 18.38 14.97
CA ARG A 556 -21.77 17.42 14.39
C ARG A 556 -22.94 18.07 13.67
N GLN A 557 -23.40 19.23 14.13
CA GLN A 557 -24.41 20.02 13.43
C GLN A 557 -23.85 20.68 12.17
N THR A 558 -22.67 21.28 12.26
CA THR A 558 -22.04 22.03 11.14
C THR A 558 -21.31 21.12 10.14
N TRP A 559 -20.91 19.92 10.56
CA TRP A 559 -20.17 18.91 9.78
C TRP A 559 -20.68 17.50 10.05
N PRO A 560 -21.97 17.21 9.74
CA PRO A 560 -22.62 15.95 10.11
C PRO A 560 -21.99 14.73 9.44
N ASN A 561 -21.47 14.87 8.22
CA ASN A 561 -20.84 13.80 7.45
C ASN A 561 -19.41 14.13 7.07
N ILE A 562 -18.53 13.13 7.05
CA ILE A 562 -17.14 13.26 6.62
C ILE A 562 -17.09 13.25 5.09
N ILE A 563 -16.98 14.43 4.47
CA ILE A 563 -17.02 14.63 3.02
C ILE A 563 -15.68 15.16 2.53
N ARG A 564 -14.93 14.35 1.78
CA ARG A 564 -13.60 14.70 1.27
C ARG A 564 -13.59 15.99 0.46
N LYS A 565 -14.56 16.19 -0.44
CA LYS A 565 -14.67 17.39 -1.27
C LYS A 565 -14.71 18.68 -0.43
N ARG A 566 -15.47 18.67 0.67
CA ARG A 566 -15.61 19.83 1.57
C ARG A 566 -14.32 20.08 2.37
N THR A 567 -13.63 19.02 2.80
CA THR A 567 -12.28 19.11 3.41
C THR A 567 -11.27 19.70 2.43
N ASP A 568 -11.28 19.27 1.16
CA ASP A 568 -10.36 19.76 0.15
C ASP A 568 -10.59 21.26 -0.16
N GLU A 569 -11.83 21.74 -0.15
CA GLU A 569 -12.15 23.17 -0.23
C GLU A 569 -11.58 23.94 0.96
N LEU A 570 -11.78 23.42 2.16
CA LEU A 570 -11.28 24.02 3.41
C LEU A 570 -9.74 24.11 3.39
N CYS A 571 -9.06 23.04 3.05
CA CYS A 571 -7.60 22.98 3.04
C CYS A 571 -6.96 23.80 1.90
N LYS A 572 -7.72 24.23 0.89
CA LYS A 572 -7.27 25.17 -0.14
C LYS A 572 -7.28 26.64 0.33
N LEU A 573 -7.94 26.95 1.43
CA LEU A 573 -7.93 28.30 2.00
C LEU A 573 -6.53 28.65 2.52
N SER A 574 -6.25 29.96 2.64
CA SER A 574 -5.06 30.39 3.37
C SER A 574 -5.12 29.91 4.82
N ARG A 575 -3.97 29.77 5.45
CA ARG A 575 -3.86 29.24 6.81
C ARG A 575 -4.74 29.97 7.83
N SER A 576 -4.72 31.29 7.82
CA SER A 576 -5.58 32.11 8.68
C SER A 576 -7.07 31.81 8.45
N ARG A 577 -7.52 31.84 7.19
CA ARG A 577 -8.92 31.56 6.85
C ARG A 577 -9.35 30.13 7.20
N CYS A 578 -8.50 29.15 6.96
CA CYS A 578 -8.76 27.77 7.34
C CYS A 578 -8.95 27.64 8.86
N SER A 579 -8.06 28.27 9.63
CA SER A 579 -8.13 28.31 11.10
C SER A 579 -9.43 28.93 11.59
N SER A 580 -9.80 30.11 11.08
CA SER A 580 -11.02 30.83 11.49
C SER A 580 -12.29 30.02 11.17
N VAL A 581 -12.33 29.37 9.98
CA VAL A 581 -13.47 28.49 9.63
C VAL A 581 -13.54 27.28 10.57
N ILE A 582 -12.42 26.61 10.86
CA ILE A 582 -12.43 25.45 11.77
C ILE A 582 -12.86 25.85 13.19
N ARG A 583 -12.41 27.01 13.67
CA ARG A 583 -12.84 27.53 14.98
C ARG A 583 -14.34 27.76 15.02
N SER A 584 -14.94 28.34 13.97
CA SER A 584 -16.39 28.53 13.89
C SER A 584 -17.16 27.21 13.81
N LEU A 585 -16.68 26.23 13.00
CA LEU A 585 -17.31 24.93 12.88
C LEU A 585 -17.24 24.05 14.13
N THR A 586 -16.27 24.33 15.00
CA THR A 586 -16.07 23.54 16.23
C THR A 586 -16.60 24.22 17.49
N GLY A 587 -16.90 25.52 17.40
CA GLY A 587 -17.23 26.33 18.59
C GLY A 587 -16.02 26.66 19.48
N HIS A 588 -14.83 26.18 19.15
CA HIS A 588 -13.59 26.51 19.84
C HIS A 588 -12.95 27.75 19.22
N TRP A 589 -13.56 28.89 19.48
CA TRP A 589 -13.17 30.19 18.95
C TRP A 589 -12.93 31.17 20.11
N LEU A 590 -12.01 32.12 19.96
CA LEU A 590 -11.76 33.16 20.96
C LEU A 590 -12.83 34.27 20.88
N ILE A 591 -14.06 33.88 21.16
CA ILE A 591 -15.23 34.76 21.26
C ILE A 591 -15.89 34.60 22.61
N GLY A 592 -16.55 35.64 23.11
CA GLY A 592 -17.36 35.76 24.31
C GLY A 592 -17.20 34.64 25.35
N THR A 593 -18.17 33.79 25.42
CA THR A 593 -18.25 32.68 26.40
C THR A 593 -17.07 31.71 26.34
N HIS A 594 -16.48 31.45 25.18
CA HIS A 594 -15.30 30.55 25.10
C HIS A 594 -14.01 31.27 25.49
N ALA A 595 -13.85 32.54 25.12
CA ALA A 595 -12.71 33.35 25.52
C ALA A 595 -12.68 33.62 27.04
N SER A 596 -13.83 33.90 27.62
CA SER A 596 -14.02 34.06 29.06
C SER A 596 -13.60 32.80 29.84
N ARG A 597 -14.01 31.61 29.39
CA ARG A 597 -13.57 30.31 29.98
C ARG A 597 -12.06 30.08 29.88
N LEU A 598 -11.38 30.72 28.96
CA LEU A 598 -9.92 30.63 28.79
C LEU A 598 -9.18 31.74 29.55
N GLY A 599 -9.91 32.57 30.32
CA GLY A 599 -9.35 33.66 31.12
C GLY A 599 -8.98 34.93 30.33
N ALA A 600 -9.51 35.05 29.08
CA ALA A 600 -9.34 36.28 28.32
C ALA A 600 -10.25 37.41 28.86
N PRO A 601 -9.81 38.67 28.83
CA PRO A 601 -10.57 39.80 29.41
C PRO A 601 -11.68 40.28 28.44
N TYR A 602 -12.54 39.38 28.01
CA TYR A 602 -13.69 39.68 27.16
C TYR A 602 -15.00 39.52 27.92
N ASN A 603 -15.94 40.42 27.68
CA ASN A 603 -17.31 40.29 28.14
C ASN A 603 -18.02 39.18 27.34
N ASP A 604 -18.99 38.53 27.95
CA ASP A 604 -19.79 37.49 27.32
C ASP A 604 -20.78 38.04 26.28
N PHE A 605 -21.03 39.35 26.28
CA PHE A 605 -21.98 40.02 25.37
C PHE A 605 -21.47 40.14 23.93
N CYS A 606 -22.40 40.12 22.99
CA CYS A 606 -22.06 40.22 21.55
C CYS A 606 -21.50 41.60 21.17
N ARG A 607 -20.24 41.64 20.80
CA ARG A 607 -19.55 42.88 20.36
C ARG A 607 -20.11 43.45 19.07
N SER A 608 -20.87 42.68 18.26
CA SER A 608 -21.44 43.12 16.98
C SER A 608 -22.78 43.86 17.17
N CYS A 609 -23.73 43.33 17.90
CA CYS A 609 -25.01 44.00 18.20
C CYS A 609 -24.94 44.87 19.45
N ARG A 610 -23.98 44.65 20.36
CA ARG A 610 -23.82 45.34 21.63
C ARG A 610 -25.05 45.20 22.53
N ASP A 611 -25.79 44.12 22.38
CA ASP A 611 -26.92 43.78 23.21
C ASP A 611 -26.42 43.04 24.45
N GLU A 612 -26.75 43.53 25.62
CA GLU A 612 -26.29 42.99 26.92
C GLU A 612 -27.02 41.69 27.30
N ASP A 613 -28.16 41.42 26.65
CA ASP A 613 -28.92 40.19 26.83
C ASP A 613 -28.48 39.05 25.90
N GLU A 614 -27.63 39.34 24.88
CA GLU A 614 -27.21 38.37 23.86
C GLU A 614 -25.78 37.93 24.04
N GLU A 615 -25.57 36.65 24.39
CA GLU A 615 -24.25 36.06 24.52
C GLU A 615 -23.52 35.98 23.15
N GLU A 616 -22.22 36.28 23.16
CA GLU A 616 -21.37 36.13 21.98
C GLU A 616 -21.01 34.67 21.75
N THR A 617 -21.90 33.94 21.11
CA THR A 617 -21.73 32.54 20.70
C THR A 617 -21.63 32.38 19.21
N VAL A 618 -21.10 31.23 18.73
CA VAL A 618 -21.08 30.91 17.29
C VAL A 618 -22.50 30.89 16.73
N GLU A 619 -23.45 30.35 17.50
CA GLU A 619 -24.85 30.26 17.12
C GLU A 619 -25.46 31.66 16.95
N HIS A 620 -25.26 32.58 17.92
CA HIS A 620 -25.71 33.96 17.78
C HIS A 620 -25.10 34.66 16.57
N LEU A 621 -23.78 34.59 16.36
CA LEU A 621 -23.10 35.27 15.27
C LEU A 621 -23.53 34.75 13.90
N PHE A 622 -23.72 33.45 13.73
CA PHE A 622 -24.10 32.85 12.44
C PHE A 622 -25.60 32.82 12.18
N CYS A 623 -26.46 32.75 13.21
CA CYS A 623 -27.88 32.57 13.01
C CYS A 623 -28.71 33.82 13.29
N SER A 624 -28.53 34.51 14.44
CA SER A 624 -29.50 35.48 14.96
C SER A 624 -29.02 36.93 15.08
N CYS A 625 -27.71 37.21 15.20
CA CYS A 625 -27.21 38.57 15.44
C CYS A 625 -27.75 39.59 14.42
N PRO A 626 -28.56 40.59 14.83
CA PRO A 626 -29.17 41.54 13.89
C PRO A 626 -28.13 42.44 13.19
N ALA A 627 -27.05 42.81 13.85
CA ALA A 627 -25.97 43.63 13.26
C ALA A 627 -25.25 42.94 12.11
N LEU A 628 -25.32 41.62 11.99
CA LEU A 628 -24.65 40.84 10.95
C LEU A 628 -25.60 40.38 9.84
N SER A 629 -26.90 40.73 9.88
CA SER A 629 -27.91 40.26 8.94
C SER A 629 -27.57 40.53 7.47
N ARG A 630 -27.14 41.74 7.12
CA ARG A 630 -26.71 42.11 5.75
C ARG A 630 -25.52 41.29 5.27
N ARG A 631 -24.54 41.06 6.14
CA ARG A 631 -23.33 40.25 5.81
C ARG A 631 -23.67 38.77 5.65
N ARG A 632 -24.59 38.23 6.51
CA ARG A 632 -25.09 36.87 6.34
C ARG A 632 -25.80 36.70 4.99
N LEU A 633 -26.71 37.60 4.62
CA LEU A 633 -27.37 37.56 3.32
C LEU A 633 -26.34 37.52 2.17
N GLN A 634 -25.34 38.38 2.22
CA GLN A 634 -24.32 38.49 1.16
C GLN A 634 -23.45 37.22 1.05
N TYR A 635 -22.99 36.66 2.16
CA TYR A 635 -22.02 35.57 2.16
C TYR A 635 -22.64 34.18 2.39
N LEU A 636 -23.67 34.08 3.22
CA LEU A 636 -24.28 32.81 3.59
C LEU A 636 -25.59 32.56 2.83
N GLY A 637 -26.21 33.61 2.26
CA GLY A 637 -27.37 33.50 1.36
C GLY A 637 -28.71 33.73 2.06
N ALA A 638 -28.71 33.97 3.37
CA ALA A 638 -29.89 34.33 4.16
C ALA A 638 -29.53 35.38 5.20
N PRO A 639 -30.44 36.33 5.56
CA PRO A 639 -30.20 37.32 6.60
C PRO A 639 -30.11 36.70 8.00
N PHE A 640 -30.82 35.61 8.21
CA PHE A 640 -30.83 34.78 9.41
C PHE A 640 -30.79 33.32 9.01
N LEU A 641 -30.05 32.48 9.72
CA LEU A 641 -30.13 31.03 9.60
C LEU A 641 -31.10 30.49 10.65
N ILE A 642 -31.87 29.45 10.28
CA ILE A 642 -32.85 28.86 11.20
C ILE A 642 -32.14 28.23 12.39
N ASN A 643 -31.05 27.53 12.10
CA ASN A 643 -30.19 26.95 13.12
C ASN A 643 -28.75 26.76 12.62
N ILE A 644 -27.83 26.44 13.51
CA ILE A 644 -26.41 26.29 13.18
C ILE A 644 -26.14 25.13 12.20
N SER A 645 -27.03 24.16 12.08
CA SER A 645 -26.91 23.04 11.14
C SER A 645 -26.96 23.46 9.67
N ASP A 646 -27.56 24.63 9.37
CA ASP A 646 -27.62 25.18 8.02
C ASP A 646 -26.21 25.45 7.46
N MET A 647 -25.23 25.70 8.36
CA MET A 647 -23.82 25.79 7.97
C MET A 647 -23.29 24.54 7.29
N SER A 648 -23.94 23.37 7.48
CA SER A 648 -23.50 22.11 6.86
C SER A 648 -23.55 22.14 5.34
N THR A 649 -24.42 22.93 4.76
CA THR A 649 -24.62 23.08 3.31
C THR A 649 -23.78 24.23 2.71
N ILE A 650 -23.28 25.14 3.56
CA ILE A 650 -22.53 26.33 3.11
C ILE A 650 -21.05 25.97 2.86
N SER A 651 -20.51 26.41 1.73
CA SER A 651 -19.10 26.14 1.39
C SER A 651 -18.13 26.83 2.36
N PRO A 652 -16.99 26.21 2.67
CA PRO A 652 -15.96 26.80 3.53
C PRO A 652 -15.46 28.18 3.06
N ARG A 653 -15.47 28.45 1.75
CA ARG A 653 -15.11 29.76 1.19
C ARG A 653 -16.11 30.85 1.58
N ARG A 654 -17.40 30.56 1.53
CA ARG A 654 -18.46 31.51 1.91
C ARG A 654 -18.42 31.80 3.40
N ILE A 655 -18.21 30.76 4.23
CA ILE A 655 -18.02 30.90 5.68
C ILE A 655 -16.81 31.81 5.96
N ALA A 656 -15.66 31.57 5.31
CA ALA A 656 -14.47 32.42 5.46
C ALA A 656 -14.72 33.87 5.03
N GLY A 657 -15.49 34.10 3.97
CA GLY A 657 -15.92 35.40 3.50
C GLY A 657 -16.74 36.15 4.53
N PHE A 658 -17.72 35.48 5.12
CA PHE A 658 -18.55 36.02 6.21
C PHE A 658 -17.72 36.43 7.43
N ILE A 659 -16.87 35.51 7.94
CA ILE A 659 -16.01 35.77 9.10
C ILE A 659 -15.15 37.02 8.88
N ARG A 660 -14.50 37.11 7.69
CA ARG A 660 -13.67 38.27 7.35
C ARG A 660 -14.48 39.56 7.26
N ALA A 661 -15.60 39.54 6.54
CA ALA A 661 -16.46 40.72 6.38
C ALA A 661 -17.04 41.20 7.70
N SER A 662 -17.21 40.29 8.66
CA SER A 662 -17.72 40.59 10.00
C SER A 662 -16.64 41.08 10.98
N GLY A 663 -15.36 41.14 10.56
CA GLY A 663 -14.24 41.61 11.40
C GLY A 663 -13.75 40.58 12.44
N TRP A 664 -14.17 39.31 12.33
CA TRP A 664 -13.84 38.24 13.27
C TRP A 664 -12.58 37.44 12.88
N ASP A 665 -11.85 37.85 11.84
CA ASP A 665 -10.63 37.20 11.34
C ASP A 665 -9.45 37.24 12.35
N ASN A 666 -9.47 38.19 13.29
CA ASN A 666 -8.38 38.48 14.22
C ASN A 666 -8.66 38.01 15.66
N GLY A 667 -9.75 37.26 15.87
CA GLY A 667 -10.08 36.65 17.16
C GLY A 667 -9.22 35.45 17.53
#